data_b942623f34bdb2876dff404246ce0672
#
_entry.id   b942623f34bdb2876dff404246ce0672
#
_cell.length_a   1.000
_cell.length_b   1.000
_cell.length_c   1.000
_cell.angle_alpha   90.00
_cell.angle_beta   90.00
_cell.angle_gamma   90.00
#
_symmetry.space_group_name_H-M   'P 1'
#
loop_
_entity.id
_entity.type
_entity.pdbx_description
1 polymer ?
#
loop_
_entity_poly.entity_id
_entity_poly.type
_entity_poly.pdbx_seq_one_letter_code
_entity_poly.pdbx_strand_id
1 'polypeptide(L)'
;MDYSLTKKAAEEQITAKLSHFFGVTPEEANYEQFYKAIAMITRDMLRQGRHEFEQRCEESGSKRVYYMCMEFLMGRSLKNTLYNLNLIPVMEEALKDFGIKLDKLYDCEPDAGLGTGGLGRLAACYLDALATDGYLGMGYSILYEYGIFKQKLVDGWQTEMPDFWLPGGEVWLVAREEKSVDVSFEGNVVDRWEDGYHSVDIENAKKVHAVPYDMMVAGKDGKGVSVLRLWSAKSSEIDMNSFNQGDYLRAMEQNAMAEVISKVLYPADNHPEGKSLRLRQQYFLVSASVQDIINRHLRKYGSLDNLCDKMAIHINDTHPTLAIPELMRLLLDECGYSWDDAWDVVTKVFAYTNHTVMSEALECWSEDLFRRLLPRIYQIVKEIDNRFRSSVWEQTRDAGKVERMAVISNGVVRMANLCVACCHSVNGVSALHSEILKDSVFHDFYTLTPDKFCNVTNGIAHRRWLCQANPRLTSMLSDLIGGEFVYNAECLSELAKYKDNPAVLAEIEKIKTANKADFAKRVKAKTGIELDPNSIFDVQVKRLHEYKRQHLNALNILAKYLAIKANPSGDFTPHTYIFGAKAASGYFMAKKIISFICALADLINNDPDVKGRLKVVYMEDYNVSMAEYMMPAADVSEQISLAGTEASGTGNMKLMMNGAITLGTLDGANVEIHDAVGDENIVIFGMTTPEVNELKSKGYVPMNFYNNNAELRNVIDFINRGFCGKQFPEISGTIVYHDPYMVLADFADYRQAQNRIDELWADRTRWNSMSLMNTACSGRFAADRAVNEYAKNIWHTVPAK
;
A
#
# COMPACT_ATOMS: atom_id res chain seq x y z
N MET A 1 29.48 3.24 6.05
CA MET A 1 29.38 4.48 5.24
C MET A 1 29.34 5.67 6.17
N ASP A 2 30.13 6.68 5.94
CA ASP A 2 30.11 7.91 6.75
C ASP A 2 29.36 9.00 5.98
N TYR A 3 28.16 9.35 6.47
CA TYR A 3 27.35 10.43 5.92
C TYR A 3 27.46 11.71 6.76
N SER A 4 28.51 11.80 7.62
CA SER A 4 28.71 12.96 8.45
C SER A 4 28.91 14.23 7.60
N LEU A 5 28.21 15.28 7.98
CA LEU A 5 28.27 16.57 7.31
C LEU A 5 28.44 17.65 8.37
N THR A 6 29.43 18.52 8.22
CA THR A 6 29.56 19.67 9.10
C THR A 6 28.61 20.79 8.67
N LYS A 7 28.22 21.68 9.60
CA LYS A 7 27.39 22.85 9.31
C LYS A 7 27.93 23.63 8.12
N LYS A 8 29.22 23.96 8.13
CA LYS A 8 29.90 24.75 7.08
C LYS A 8 29.82 24.03 5.72
N ALA A 9 30.08 22.72 5.68
CA ALA A 9 29.98 21.93 4.46
C ALA A 9 28.53 21.86 3.94
N ALA A 10 27.53 21.81 4.82
CA ALA A 10 26.12 21.88 4.44
C ALA A 10 25.78 23.22 3.78
N GLU A 11 26.21 24.34 4.38
CA GLU A 11 25.99 25.69 3.84
C GLU A 11 26.64 25.86 2.47
N GLU A 12 27.91 25.41 2.34
CA GLU A 12 28.64 25.46 1.06
C GLU A 12 27.96 24.64 -0.03
N GLN A 13 27.51 23.43 0.31
CA GLN A 13 26.80 22.57 -0.64
C GLN A 13 25.41 23.13 -1.02
N ILE A 14 24.66 23.66 -0.07
CA ILE A 14 23.37 24.32 -0.35
C ILE A 14 23.58 25.48 -1.31
N THR A 15 24.52 26.39 -0.99
CA THR A 15 24.86 27.54 -1.84
C THR A 15 25.29 27.11 -3.24
N ALA A 16 26.12 26.07 -3.33
CA ALA A 16 26.57 25.54 -4.63
C ALA A 16 25.41 24.96 -5.44
N LYS A 17 24.50 24.22 -4.81
CA LYS A 17 23.32 23.68 -5.52
C LYS A 17 22.36 24.78 -5.98
N LEU A 18 22.12 25.79 -5.14
CA LEU A 18 21.28 26.94 -5.51
C LEU A 18 21.88 27.69 -6.72
N SER A 19 23.16 27.96 -6.68
CA SER A 19 23.85 28.64 -7.79
C SER A 19 23.89 27.82 -9.09
N HIS A 20 24.31 26.54 -9.01
CA HIS A 20 24.53 25.71 -10.20
C HIS A 20 23.24 25.27 -10.90
N PHE A 21 22.18 24.94 -10.13
CA PHE A 21 20.94 24.39 -10.71
C PHE A 21 19.87 25.45 -10.92
N PHE A 22 19.86 26.51 -10.11
CA PHE A 22 18.79 27.53 -10.17
C PHE A 22 19.29 28.91 -10.55
N GLY A 23 20.61 29.11 -10.58
CA GLY A 23 21.21 30.40 -10.93
C GLY A 23 20.89 31.52 -9.93
N VAL A 24 20.65 31.19 -8.65
CA VAL A 24 20.29 32.13 -7.60
C VAL A 24 21.26 32.08 -6.42
N THR A 25 21.35 33.21 -5.67
CA THR A 25 21.98 33.20 -4.36
C THR A 25 21.04 32.72 -3.27
N PRO A 26 21.54 32.38 -2.07
CA PRO A 26 20.66 32.00 -0.96
C PRO A 26 19.60 33.05 -0.59
N GLU A 27 19.93 34.35 -0.75
CA GLU A 27 19.02 35.47 -0.45
C GLU A 27 17.90 35.61 -1.49
N GLU A 28 18.13 35.16 -2.71
CA GLU A 28 17.16 35.19 -3.81
C GLU A 28 16.30 33.93 -3.86
N ALA A 29 16.76 32.85 -3.21
CA ALA A 29 16.13 31.54 -3.31
C ALA A 29 14.82 31.45 -2.52
N ASN A 30 13.82 30.78 -3.10
CA ASN A 30 12.58 30.44 -2.43
C ASN A 30 12.65 29.07 -1.72
N TYR A 31 11.61 28.74 -0.91
CA TYR A 31 11.56 27.49 -0.15
C TYR A 31 11.63 26.25 -1.03
N GLU A 32 11.03 26.23 -2.22
CA GLU A 32 11.08 25.09 -3.14
C GLU A 32 12.49 24.85 -3.68
N GLN A 33 13.24 25.91 -3.96
CA GLN A 33 14.63 25.80 -4.41
C GLN A 33 15.54 25.26 -3.29
N PHE A 34 15.36 25.71 -2.04
CA PHE A 34 16.05 25.14 -0.88
C PHE A 34 15.70 23.66 -0.69
N TYR A 35 14.42 23.29 -0.78
CA TYR A 35 14.00 21.89 -0.73
C TYR A 35 14.73 21.05 -1.77
N LYS A 36 14.69 21.46 -3.04
CA LYS A 36 15.35 20.75 -4.14
C LYS A 36 16.87 20.68 -3.95
N ALA A 37 17.52 21.75 -3.47
CA ALA A 37 18.94 21.74 -3.19
C ALA A 37 19.32 20.68 -2.13
N ILE A 38 18.60 20.59 -1.02
CA ILE A 38 18.86 19.61 0.04
C ILE A 38 18.54 18.20 -0.44
N ALA A 39 17.46 18.00 -1.19
CA ALA A 39 17.14 16.72 -1.79
C ALA A 39 18.26 16.23 -2.75
N MET A 40 18.84 17.11 -3.55
CA MET A 40 19.99 16.79 -4.40
C MET A 40 21.22 16.39 -3.59
N ILE A 41 21.54 17.12 -2.51
CA ILE A 41 22.66 16.80 -1.62
C ILE A 41 22.51 15.39 -1.05
N THR A 42 21.36 15.10 -0.46
CA THR A 42 21.11 13.78 0.16
C THR A 42 21.08 12.67 -0.88
N ARG A 43 20.52 12.91 -2.06
CA ARG A 43 20.54 11.97 -3.19
C ARG A 43 21.96 11.65 -3.65
N ASP A 44 22.83 12.66 -3.75
CA ASP A 44 24.22 12.47 -4.18
C ASP A 44 25.01 11.66 -3.13
N MET A 45 24.76 11.90 -1.83
CA MET A 45 25.33 11.10 -0.74
C MET A 45 24.88 9.64 -0.81
N LEU A 46 23.61 9.40 -1.04
CA LEU A 46 23.06 8.03 -1.18
C LEU A 46 23.65 7.29 -2.38
N ARG A 47 23.91 8.00 -3.49
CA ARG A 47 24.53 7.41 -4.68
C ARG A 47 25.94 6.89 -4.39
N GLN A 48 26.70 7.63 -3.63
CA GLN A 48 28.06 7.21 -3.22
C GLN A 48 27.97 5.99 -2.28
N GLY A 49 27.16 6.07 -1.22
CA GLY A 49 27.04 4.99 -0.26
C GLY A 49 26.46 3.70 -0.82
N ARG A 50 25.62 3.78 -1.86
CA ARG A 50 25.09 2.61 -2.53
C ARG A 50 26.16 1.70 -3.11
N HIS A 51 27.20 2.26 -3.74
CA HIS A 51 28.26 1.46 -4.33
C HIS A 51 29.02 0.64 -3.28
N GLU A 52 29.37 1.27 -2.17
CA GLU A 52 30.01 0.58 -1.04
C GLU A 52 29.11 -0.49 -0.43
N PHE A 53 27.80 -0.22 -0.34
CA PHE A 53 26.84 -1.18 0.17
C PHE A 53 26.69 -2.40 -0.75
N GLU A 54 26.59 -2.20 -2.07
CA GLU A 54 26.53 -3.30 -3.04
C GLU A 54 27.77 -4.20 -2.93
N GLN A 55 28.95 -3.63 -2.77
CA GLN A 55 30.21 -4.38 -2.61
C GLN A 55 30.18 -5.24 -1.33
N ARG A 56 29.79 -4.68 -0.19
CA ARG A 56 29.66 -5.44 1.08
C ARG A 56 28.66 -6.60 0.98
N CYS A 57 27.52 -6.39 0.33
CA CYS A 57 26.54 -7.45 0.09
C CYS A 57 27.12 -8.60 -0.74
N GLU A 58 27.93 -8.26 -1.76
CA GLU A 58 28.58 -9.26 -2.62
C GLU A 58 29.63 -10.07 -1.84
N GLU A 59 30.45 -9.40 -1.04
CA GLU A 59 31.43 -10.05 -0.17
C GLU A 59 30.77 -10.97 0.87
N SER A 60 29.57 -10.61 1.33
CA SER A 60 28.76 -11.41 2.27
C SER A 60 28.02 -12.56 1.62
N GLY A 61 28.02 -12.67 0.27
CA GLY A 61 27.28 -13.68 -0.47
C GLY A 61 25.76 -13.46 -0.49
N SER A 62 25.30 -12.23 -0.23
CA SER A 62 23.89 -11.88 -0.22
C SER A 62 23.25 -12.03 -1.61
N LYS A 63 22.04 -12.61 -1.69
CA LYS A 63 21.23 -12.53 -2.89
C LYS A 63 20.66 -11.14 -3.06
N ARG A 64 20.50 -10.68 -4.29
CA ARG A 64 19.72 -9.48 -4.59
C ARG A 64 18.25 -9.83 -4.62
N VAL A 65 17.46 -9.12 -3.82
CA VAL A 65 16.00 -9.25 -3.80
C VAL A 65 15.40 -8.24 -4.76
N TYR A 66 14.69 -8.73 -5.76
CA TYR A 66 13.91 -7.93 -6.70
C TYR A 66 12.44 -7.99 -6.31
N TYR A 67 11.90 -6.88 -5.82
CA TYR A 67 10.53 -6.77 -5.34
C TYR A 67 9.67 -6.09 -6.40
N MET A 68 8.86 -6.86 -7.12
CA MET A 68 8.00 -6.35 -8.20
C MET A 68 6.61 -5.99 -7.65
N CYS A 69 6.23 -4.76 -7.80
CA CYS A 69 4.92 -4.27 -7.39
C CYS A 69 4.43 -3.20 -8.36
N MET A 70 3.12 -3.21 -8.63
CA MET A 70 2.49 -2.21 -9.49
C MET A 70 2.52 -0.81 -8.89
N GLU A 71 2.74 -0.70 -7.59
CA GLU A 71 2.68 0.55 -6.84
C GLU A 71 3.64 0.59 -5.66
N PHE A 72 4.20 1.78 -5.39
CA PHE A 72 4.98 2.09 -4.20
C PHE A 72 4.51 3.42 -3.61
N LEU A 73 3.74 3.36 -2.52
CA LEU A 73 3.24 4.57 -1.85
C LEU A 73 4.32 5.17 -0.95
N MET A 74 5.27 5.86 -1.57
CA MET A 74 6.47 6.38 -0.89
C MET A 74 6.17 7.50 0.10
N GLY A 75 5.19 8.35 -0.19
CA GLY A 75 5.01 9.59 0.54
C GLY A 75 6.15 10.57 0.25
N ARG A 76 6.40 11.49 1.18
CA ARG A 76 7.54 12.43 1.13
C ARG A 76 8.83 11.74 1.53
N SER A 77 9.92 12.05 0.86
CA SER A 77 11.23 11.39 1.01
C SER A 77 12.22 12.20 1.84
N LEU A 78 12.18 13.53 1.80
CA LEU A 78 13.19 14.39 2.42
C LEU A 78 13.32 14.14 3.93
N LYS A 79 12.21 14.21 4.66
CA LYS A 79 12.20 14.00 6.12
C LYS A 79 12.73 12.62 6.49
N ASN A 80 12.27 11.58 5.77
CA ASN A 80 12.70 10.20 5.99
C ASN A 80 14.20 10.01 5.71
N THR A 81 14.69 10.56 4.62
CA THR A 81 16.11 10.47 4.24
C THR A 81 17.00 11.18 5.25
N LEU A 82 16.66 12.42 5.63
CA LEU A 82 17.42 13.17 6.64
C LEU A 82 17.43 12.48 8.00
N TYR A 83 16.28 11.89 8.40
CA TYR A 83 16.19 11.12 9.65
C TYR A 83 17.08 9.86 9.60
N ASN A 84 17.00 9.09 8.52
CA ASN A 84 17.76 7.85 8.39
C ASN A 84 19.27 8.09 8.27
N LEU A 85 19.70 9.23 7.73
CA LEU A 85 21.10 9.62 7.64
C LEU A 85 21.60 10.44 8.84
N ASN A 86 20.77 10.69 9.86
CA ASN A 86 21.07 11.54 11.03
C ASN A 86 21.46 12.98 10.66
N LEU A 87 20.92 13.52 9.56
CA LEU A 87 21.25 14.84 9.04
C LEU A 87 20.32 15.96 9.50
N ILE A 88 19.22 15.66 10.22
CA ILE A 88 18.26 16.68 10.66
C ILE A 88 18.94 17.79 11.46
N PRO A 89 19.73 17.52 12.53
CA PRO A 89 20.30 18.59 13.35
C PRO A 89 21.24 19.52 12.55
N VAL A 90 22.13 18.97 11.73
CA VAL A 90 23.07 19.76 10.96
C VAL A 90 22.39 20.59 9.87
N MET A 91 21.31 20.06 9.26
CA MET A 91 20.53 20.82 8.26
C MET A 91 19.72 21.94 8.90
N GLU A 92 19.15 21.72 10.09
CA GLU A 92 18.48 22.78 10.84
C GLU A 92 19.42 23.92 11.20
N GLU A 93 20.64 23.60 11.66
CA GLU A 93 21.65 24.61 12.00
C GLU A 93 22.13 25.39 10.76
N ALA A 94 22.38 24.71 9.64
CA ALA A 94 22.80 25.36 8.40
C ALA A 94 21.69 26.26 7.81
N LEU A 95 20.45 25.78 7.79
CA LEU A 95 19.30 26.53 7.28
C LEU A 95 18.98 27.76 8.12
N LYS A 96 19.27 27.73 9.42
CA LYS A 96 19.04 28.87 10.32
C LYS A 96 19.82 30.10 9.89
N ASP A 97 21.02 29.94 9.36
CA ASP A 97 21.84 31.07 8.90
C ASP A 97 21.29 31.71 7.61
N PHE A 98 20.51 30.94 6.83
CA PHE A 98 19.75 31.47 5.68
C PHE A 98 18.33 31.96 6.07
N GLY A 99 17.95 31.90 7.35
CA GLY A 99 16.61 32.29 7.82
C GLY A 99 15.49 31.30 7.42
N ILE A 100 15.85 30.08 7.02
CA ILE A 100 14.93 29.04 6.55
C ILE A 100 14.63 28.05 7.68
N LYS A 101 13.37 27.62 7.77
CA LYS A 101 12.93 26.55 8.70
C LYS A 101 12.77 25.25 7.96
N LEU A 102 13.44 24.19 8.44
CA LEU A 102 13.42 22.86 7.81
C LEU A 102 11.99 22.29 7.70
N ASP A 103 11.15 22.48 8.72
CA ASP A 103 9.75 22.00 8.69
C ASP A 103 8.94 22.56 7.51
N LYS A 104 9.25 23.81 7.10
CA LYS A 104 8.59 24.42 5.95
C LYS A 104 9.03 23.82 4.62
N LEU A 105 10.25 23.30 4.57
CA LEU A 105 10.77 22.62 3.38
C LEU A 105 10.08 21.27 3.17
N TYR A 106 9.73 20.56 4.24
CA TYR A 106 8.96 19.32 4.11
C TYR A 106 7.59 19.55 3.45
N ASP A 107 6.97 20.72 3.65
CA ASP A 107 5.68 21.04 3.04
C ASP A 107 5.80 21.42 1.54
N CYS A 108 7.00 21.70 1.04
CA CYS A 108 7.27 21.93 -0.38
C CYS A 108 7.31 20.62 -1.19
N GLU A 109 7.56 19.48 -0.54
CA GLU A 109 7.61 18.18 -1.20
C GLU A 109 6.21 17.60 -1.40
N PRO A 110 5.81 17.27 -2.64
CA PRO A 110 4.57 16.54 -2.88
C PRO A 110 4.68 15.08 -2.41
N ASP A 111 3.56 14.49 -1.99
CA ASP A 111 3.51 13.03 -1.87
C ASP A 111 3.66 12.40 -3.26
N ALA A 112 4.58 11.45 -3.41
CA ALA A 112 4.83 10.80 -4.69
C ALA A 112 3.59 10.02 -5.16
N GLY A 113 3.10 10.31 -6.37
CA GLY A 113 1.92 9.70 -6.98
C GLY A 113 2.16 8.28 -7.54
N LEU A 114 2.98 7.48 -6.84
CA LEU A 114 3.44 6.16 -7.29
C LEU A 114 2.67 5.00 -6.65
N GLY A 115 1.65 5.28 -5.85
CA GLY A 115 0.90 4.23 -5.16
C GLY A 115 -0.35 4.75 -4.46
N THR A 116 -1.13 3.81 -3.94
CA THR A 116 -2.34 4.07 -3.16
C THR A 116 -2.61 2.93 -2.18
N GLY A 117 -3.14 3.24 -0.99
CA GLY A 117 -3.58 2.24 -0.03
C GLY A 117 -2.50 1.35 0.59
N GLY A 118 -2.93 0.16 1.05
CA GLY A 118 -2.10 -0.75 1.85
C GLY A 118 -0.99 -1.45 1.09
N LEU A 119 -1.29 -1.95 -0.12
CA LEU A 119 -0.33 -2.68 -0.96
C LEU A 119 0.91 -1.83 -1.28
N GLY A 120 0.69 -0.62 -1.81
CA GLY A 120 1.78 0.29 -2.18
C GLY A 120 2.56 0.79 -0.97
N ARG A 121 1.88 1.03 0.18
CA ARG A 121 2.60 1.44 1.38
C ARG A 121 3.42 0.31 1.99
N LEU A 122 2.94 -0.94 1.92
CA LEU A 122 3.70 -2.11 2.33
C LEU A 122 5.01 -2.22 1.54
N ALA A 123 4.92 -2.15 0.21
CA ALA A 123 6.10 -2.18 -0.67
C ALA A 123 7.12 -1.09 -0.32
N ALA A 124 6.66 0.14 -0.04
CA ALA A 124 7.51 1.23 0.40
C ALA A 124 8.15 0.97 1.78
N CYS A 125 7.42 0.39 2.73
CA CYS A 125 7.96 0.01 4.05
C CYS A 125 9.02 -1.08 3.94
N TYR A 126 8.86 -2.02 3.01
CA TYR A 126 9.84 -3.08 2.81
C TYR A 126 11.15 -2.60 2.17
N LEU A 127 11.12 -1.57 1.31
CA LEU A 127 12.35 -0.96 0.81
C LEU A 127 13.16 -0.27 1.93
N ASP A 128 12.48 0.39 2.87
CA ASP A 128 13.11 0.97 4.06
C ASP A 128 13.74 -0.12 4.96
N ALA A 129 12.98 -1.18 5.23
CA ALA A 129 13.43 -2.29 6.07
C ALA A 129 14.60 -3.06 5.42
N LEU A 130 14.53 -3.38 4.11
CA LEU A 130 15.63 -4.02 3.39
C LEU A 130 16.93 -3.22 3.51
N ALA A 131 16.85 -1.89 3.33
CA ALA A 131 18.03 -1.02 3.44
C ALA A 131 18.55 -0.95 4.89
N THR A 132 17.67 -0.88 5.88
CA THR A 132 18.04 -0.79 7.30
C THR A 132 18.66 -2.08 7.81
N ASP A 133 18.10 -3.23 7.43
CA ASP A 133 18.59 -4.54 7.88
C ASP A 133 19.76 -5.07 7.04
N GLY A 134 20.22 -4.28 6.05
CA GLY A 134 21.41 -4.63 5.28
C GLY A 134 21.17 -5.64 4.16
N TYR A 135 19.93 -5.79 3.67
CA TYR A 135 19.63 -6.64 2.53
C TYR A 135 19.70 -5.87 1.21
N LEU A 136 20.22 -6.50 0.18
CA LEU A 136 20.36 -5.90 -1.15
C LEU A 136 19.02 -5.88 -1.88
N GLY A 137 18.21 -4.85 -1.62
CA GLY A 137 16.86 -4.70 -2.16
C GLY A 137 16.77 -3.79 -3.39
N MET A 138 15.92 -4.19 -4.35
CA MET A 138 15.55 -3.37 -5.50
C MET A 138 14.07 -3.55 -5.83
N GLY A 139 13.30 -2.48 -5.71
CA GLY A 139 11.90 -2.44 -6.14
C GLY A 139 11.79 -2.10 -7.63
N TYR A 140 10.77 -2.64 -8.29
CA TYR A 140 10.40 -2.29 -9.66
C TYR A 140 8.95 -1.86 -9.75
N SER A 141 8.69 -0.73 -10.41
CA SER A 141 7.36 -0.22 -10.70
C SER A 141 7.36 0.66 -11.96
N ILE A 142 6.26 1.33 -12.22
CA ILE A 142 6.10 2.28 -13.33
C ILE A 142 6.25 3.70 -12.78
N LEU A 143 6.92 4.58 -13.53
CA LEU A 143 6.97 6.01 -13.26
C LEU A 143 5.66 6.66 -13.75
N TYR A 144 4.64 6.62 -12.91
CA TYR A 144 3.38 7.28 -13.23
C TYR A 144 3.55 8.81 -13.22
N GLU A 145 3.17 9.45 -14.31
CA GLU A 145 3.19 10.91 -14.42
C GLU A 145 2.14 11.54 -13.49
N TYR A 146 1.01 10.87 -13.37
CA TYR A 146 -0.08 11.23 -12.45
C TYR A 146 -0.34 10.07 -11.48
N GLY A 147 -0.57 10.39 -10.21
CA GLY A 147 -1.08 9.45 -9.24
C GLY A 147 -2.50 8.96 -9.59
N ILE A 148 -3.14 8.23 -8.67
CA ILE A 148 -4.48 7.71 -8.93
C ILE A 148 -5.48 8.84 -9.24
N PHE A 149 -5.54 9.85 -8.43
CA PHE A 149 -6.19 11.17 -8.58
C PHE A 149 -6.05 11.98 -7.28
N LYS A 150 -6.19 13.31 -7.36
CA LYS A 150 -6.53 14.16 -6.22
C LYS A 150 -8.04 14.13 -6.02
N GLN A 151 -8.47 13.81 -4.80
CA GLN A 151 -9.89 13.83 -4.45
C GLN A 151 -10.33 15.25 -4.15
N LYS A 152 -11.40 15.68 -4.82
CA LYS A 152 -12.14 16.89 -4.52
C LYS A 152 -13.59 16.55 -4.16
N LEU A 153 -14.10 17.12 -3.09
CA LEU A 153 -15.49 16.96 -2.71
C LEU A 153 -16.30 18.18 -3.18
N VAL A 154 -17.18 17.97 -4.15
CA VAL A 154 -18.10 18.99 -4.65
C VAL A 154 -19.51 18.61 -4.19
N ASP A 155 -20.10 19.42 -3.34
CA ASP A 155 -21.39 19.13 -2.68
C ASP A 155 -21.40 17.73 -1.98
N GLY A 156 -20.27 17.35 -1.40
CA GLY A 156 -20.06 16.06 -0.75
C GLY A 156 -19.89 14.88 -1.70
N TRP A 157 -19.85 15.10 -3.02
CA TRP A 157 -19.61 14.07 -4.02
C TRP A 157 -18.13 14.03 -4.42
N GLN A 158 -17.54 12.83 -4.46
CA GLN A 158 -16.15 12.69 -4.91
C GLN A 158 -16.01 13.01 -6.40
N THR A 159 -15.14 13.96 -6.69
CA THR A 159 -14.66 14.30 -8.03
C THR A 159 -13.16 14.03 -8.10
N GLU A 160 -12.72 13.42 -9.19
CA GLU A 160 -11.33 13.07 -9.42
C GLU A 160 -10.63 14.18 -10.22
N MET A 161 -9.55 14.73 -9.63
CA MET A 161 -8.68 15.71 -10.26
C MET A 161 -7.32 15.11 -10.57
N PRO A 162 -6.59 15.57 -11.60
CA PRO A 162 -5.24 15.09 -11.87
C PRO A 162 -4.32 15.25 -10.66
N ASP A 163 -3.64 14.18 -10.28
CA ASP A 163 -2.62 14.20 -9.23
C ASP A 163 -1.25 14.49 -9.83
N PHE A 164 -0.98 15.78 -10.04
CA PHE A 164 0.22 16.26 -10.70
C PHE A 164 1.36 16.43 -9.68
N TRP A 165 2.09 15.37 -9.40
CA TRP A 165 3.13 15.32 -8.36
C TRP A 165 4.55 15.48 -8.91
N LEU A 166 4.79 15.04 -10.15
CA LEU A 166 6.11 14.86 -10.73
C LEU A 166 6.97 16.14 -10.76
N PRO A 167 6.46 17.33 -11.13
CA PRO A 167 7.28 18.54 -11.18
C PRO A 167 7.96 18.94 -9.88
N GLY A 168 7.36 18.58 -8.72
CA GLY A 168 7.97 18.80 -7.41
C GLY A 168 8.79 17.61 -6.90
N GLY A 169 8.45 16.39 -7.36
CA GLY A 169 9.05 15.12 -6.92
C GLY A 169 10.20 14.62 -7.78
N GLU A 170 10.41 15.15 -8.96
CA GLU A 170 11.43 14.70 -9.92
C GLU A 170 12.88 14.75 -9.39
N VAL A 171 13.14 15.63 -8.42
CA VAL A 171 14.47 15.81 -7.83
C VAL A 171 15.07 14.51 -7.25
N TRP A 172 14.21 13.56 -6.87
CA TRP A 172 14.63 12.27 -6.33
C TRP A 172 14.98 11.24 -7.41
N LEU A 173 14.62 11.50 -8.66
CA LEU A 173 14.75 10.58 -9.78
C LEU A 173 16.06 10.78 -10.53
N VAL A 174 16.74 9.68 -10.85
CA VAL A 174 17.94 9.67 -11.67
C VAL A 174 17.68 8.84 -12.91
N ALA A 175 17.61 9.49 -14.07
CA ALA A 175 17.44 8.80 -15.35
C ALA A 175 18.67 7.90 -15.64
N ARG A 176 18.39 6.72 -16.19
CA ARG A 176 19.41 5.73 -16.56
C ARG A 176 19.17 5.27 -18.00
N GLU A 177 19.21 6.23 -18.92
CA GLU A 177 18.91 6.02 -20.34
C GLU A 177 19.74 4.89 -20.97
N GLU A 178 20.97 4.72 -20.50
CA GLU A 178 21.88 3.65 -20.95
C GLU A 178 21.41 2.22 -20.56
N LYS A 179 20.33 2.11 -19.80
CA LYS A 179 19.69 0.86 -19.38
C LYS A 179 18.28 0.71 -19.91
N SER A 180 17.92 1.53 -20.89
CA SER A 180 16.62 1.42 -21.54
C SER A 180 16.49 0.12 -22.31
N VAL A 181 15.28 -0.40 -22.41
CA VAL A 181 14.95 -1.63 -23.13
C VAL A 181 13.65 -1.44 -23.89
N ASP A 182 13.44 -2.26 -24.91
CA ASP A 182 12.20 -2.27 -25.68
C ASP A 182 11.24 -3.34 -25.16
N VAL A 183 9.97 -3.00 -25.05
CA VAL A 183 8.88 -3.92 -24.74
C VAL A 183 7.97 -4.03 -25.94
N SER A 184 7.74 -5.27 -26.40
CA SER A 184 6.95 -5.56 -27.59
C SER A 184 5.52 -5.99 -27.24
N PHE A 185 4.56 -5.42 -27.96
CA PHE A 185 3.14 -5.74 -27.87
C PHE A 185 2.60 -6.14 -29.23
N GLU A 186 1.59 -7.00 -29.24
CA GLU A 186 0.92 -7.44 -30.46
C GLU A 186 1.88 -8.17 -31.43
N GLY A 187 1.64 -8.11 -32.72
CA GLY A 187 2.49 -8.74 -33.75
C GLY A 187 2.14 -10.20 -34.00
N ASN A 188 2.93 -10.82 -34.89
CA ASN A 188 2.79 -12.20 -35.29
C ASN A 188 4.02 -13.01 -34.84
N VAL A 189 3.78 -14.10 -34.13
CA VAL A 189 4.84 -15.03 -33.75
C VAL A 189 5.26 -15.87 -34.96
N VAL A 190 6.55 -15.86 -35.26
CA VAL A 190 7.14 -16.59 -36.39
C VAL A 190 8.22 -17.51 -35.87
N ASP A 191 8.04 -18.81 -36.12
CA ASP A 191 9.05 -19.82 -35.85
C ASP A 191 10.07 -19.86 -36.97
N ARG A 192 11.36 -19.78 -36.65
CA ARG A 192 12.47 -19.89 -37.59
C ARG A 192 13.36 -21.07 -37.22
N TRP A 193 13.81 -21.76 -38.27
CA TRP A 193 14.73 -22.87 -38.18
C TRP A 193 15.94 -22.55 -39.05
N GLU A 194 17.06 -22.21 -38.42
CA GLU A 194 18.31 -21.96 -39.16
C GLU A 194 19.40 -22.88 -38.60
N ASP A 195 20.06 -23.64 -39.50
CA ASP A 195 21.14 -24.58 -39.13
C ASP A 195 20.82 -25.59 -38.02
N GLY A 196 19.54 -25.97 -37.92
CA GLY A 196 19.05 -26.89 -36.90
C GLY A 196 18.71 -26.24 -35.56
N TYR A 197 18.84 -24.93 -35.43
CA TYR A 197 18.43 -24.14 -34.27
C TYR A 197 17.02 -23.57 -34.48
N HIS A 198 16.18 -23.75 -33.46
CA HIS A 198 14.86 -23.14 -33.41
C HIS A 198 14.95 -21.75 -32.74
N SER A 199 14.45 -20.73 -33.37
CA SER A 199 14.27 -19.40 -32.81
C SER A 199 12.85 -18.88 -33.02
N VAL A 200 12.41 -17.98 -32.19
CA VAL A 200 11.08 -17.37 -32.27
C VAL A 200 11.22 -15.86 -32.37
N ASP A 201 10.66 -15.30 -33.45
CA ASP A 201 10.59 -13.85 -33.65
C ASP A 201 9.15 -13.35 -33.56
N ILE A 202 9.00 -12.06 -33.25
CA ILE A 202 7.71 -11.38 -33.25
C ILE A 202 7.73 -10.30 -34.34
N GLU A 203 7.15 -10.60 -35.49
CA GLU A 203 7.07 -9.65 -36.60
C GLU A 203 5.91 -8.66 -36.40
N ASN A 204 6.11 -7.42 -36.86
CA ASN A 204 5.13 -6.34 -36.79
C ASN A 204 4.68 -6.00 -35.35
N ALA A 205 5.49 -6.28 -34.35
CA ALA A 205 5.22 -5.88 -32.98
C ALA A 205 5.29 -4.35 -32.81
N LYS A 206 4.41 -3.82 -31.96
CA LYS A 206 4.46 -2.43 -31.51
C LYS A 206 5.45 -2.33 -30.34
N LYS A 207 6.55 -1.63 -30.52
CA LYS A 207 7.58 -1.48 -29.51
C LYS A 207 7.34 -0.22 -28.69
N VAL A 208 7.50 -0.35 -27.38
CA VAL A 208 7.50 0.75 -26.42
C VAL A 208 8.87 0.80 -25.74
N HIS A 209 9.52 1.95 -25.80
CA HIS A 209 10.81 2.15 -25.19
C HIS A 209 10.66 2.42 -23.69
N ALA A 210 11.18 1.53 -22.85
CA ALA A 210 11.13 1.62 -21.40
C ALA A 210 12.40 2.29 -20.89
N VAL A 211 12.28 3.52 -20.36
CA VAL A 211 13.39 4.29 -19.80
C VAL A 211 13.34 4.22 -18.27
N PRO A 212 14.40 3.70 -17.61
CA PRO A 212 14.40 3.55 -16.17
C PRO A 212 14.86 4.82 -15.44
N TYR A 213 14.19 5.09 -14.32
CA TYR A 213 14.56 6.13 -13.36
C TYR A 213 14.78 5.48 -11.99
N ASP A 214 15.90 5.75 -11.37
CA ASP A 214 16.25 5.20 -10.06
C ASP A 214 15.96 6.23 -8.95
N MET A 215 15.18 5.81 -7.94
CA MET A 215 14.96 6.51 -6.69
C MET A 215 15.61 5.73 -5.56
N MET A 216 16.46 6.36 -4.77
CA MET A 216 17.18 5.71 -3.68
C MET A 216 16.45 5.87 -2.35
N VAL A 217 16.48 4.82 -1.53
CA VAL A 217 15.85 4.76 -0.20
C VAL A 217 16.93 4.44 0.82
N ALA A 218 17.16 5.37 1.75
CA ALA A 218 18.14 5.24 2.80
C ALA A 218 17.66 4.27 3.89
N GLY A 219 18.51 3.35 4.30
CA GLY A 219 18.37 2.64 5.57
C GLY A 219 18.83 3.50 6.76
N LYS A 220 18.43 3.12 7.98
CA LYS A 220 18.81 3.83 9.20
C LYS A 220 20.33 3.80 9.40
N ASP A 221 20.87 4.94 9.80
CA ASP A 221 22.33 5.21 9.93
C ASP A 221 23.11 4.98 8.63
N GLY A 222 22.42 5.01 7.49
CA GLY A 222 23.05 4.75 6.20
C GLY A 222 23.62 3.33 6.05
N LYS A 223 23.14 2.36 6.80
CA LYS A 223 23.62 0.96 6.74
C LYS A 223 23.52 0.37 5.35
N GLY A 224 22.43 0.65 4.65
CA GLY A 224 22.19 0.21 3.29
C GLY A 224 21.40 1.23 2.48
N VAL A 225 21.32 0.97 1.18
CA VAL A 225 20.54 1.78 0.24
C VAL A 225 19.76 0.85 -0.68
N SER A 226 18.43 0.86 -0.54
CA SER A 226 17.54 0.22 -1.52
C SER A 226 17.32 1.13 -2.72
N VAL A 227 16.96 0.54 -3.85
CA VAL A 227 16.63 1.29 -5.07
C VAL A 227 15.23 0.95 -5.51
N LEU A 228 14.44 1.97 -5.81
CA LEU A 228 13.19 1.83 -6.54
C LEU A 228 13.44 2.24 -7.99
N ARG A 229 13.40 1.28 -8.92
CA ARG A 229 13.49 1.52 -10.36
C ARG A 229 12.10 1.67 -10.94
N LEU A 230 11.89 2.78 -11.60
CA LEU A 230 10.61 3.21 -12.16
C LEU A 230 10.74 3.32 -13.68
N TRP A 231 9.87 2.62 -14.40
CA TRP A 231 9.89 2.60 -15.85
C TRP A 231 8.96 3.67 -16.44
N SER A 232 9.52 4.56 -17.26
CA SER A 232 8.76 5.51 -18.08
C SER A 232 8.61 4.97 -19.49
N ALA A 233 7.39 4.92 -19.99
CA ALA A 233 7.10 4.50 -21.35
C ALA A 233 7.31 5.67 -22.31
N LYS A 234 8.13 5.47 -23.33
CA LYS A 234 8.43 6.44 -24.39
C LYS A 234 8.22 5.80 -25.75
N SER A 235 8.01 6.64 -26.74
CA SER A 235 8.15 6.25 -28.14
C SER A 235 9.32 7.01 -28.76
N SER A 236 10.11 6.31 -29.56
CA SER A 236 11.19 6.93 -30.31
C SER A 236 10.76 7.32 -31.72
N GLU A 237 9.57 6.93 -32.15
CA GLU A 237 9.14 7.04 -33.53
C GLU A 237 8.09 8.15 -33.69
N ILE A 238 8.43 9.18 -34.41
CA ILE A 238 7.49 10.14 -34.98
C ILE A 238 7.30 9.78 -36.45
N ASP A 239 6.07 9.61 -36.89
CA ASP A 239 5.78 9.47 -38.33
C ASP A 239 6.08 10.79 -39.06
N MET A 240 7.35 10.92 -39.47
CA MET A 240 7.82 12.12 -40.19
C MET A 240 7.09 12.36 -41.49
N ASN A 241 6.51 11.31 -42.12
CA ASN A 241 5.74 11.48 -43.37
C ASN A 241 4.44 12.20 -43.04
N SER A 242 3.66 11.71 -42.09
CA SER A 242 2.44 12.38 -41.63
C SER A 242 2.72 13.78 -41.10
N PHE A 243 3.81 13.94 -40.30
CA PHE A 243 4.23 15.25 -39.79
C PHE A 243 4.49 16.26 -40.91
N ASN A 244 5.30 15.89 -41.95
CA ASN A 244 5.62 16.75 -43.08
C ASN A 244 4.44 17.04 -43.98
N GLN A 245 3.38 16.20 -43.93
CA GLN A 245 2.12 16.41 -44.64
C GLN A 245 1.13 17.30 -43.89
N GLY A 246 1.50 17.73 -42.66
CA GLY A 246 0.66 18.56 -41.77
C GLY A 246 -0.36 17.78 -40.94
N ASP A 247 -0.36 16.45 -41.00
CA ASP A 247 -1.17 15.60 -40.11
C ASP A 247 -0.44 15.33 -38.77
N TYR A 248 -0.33 16.39 -37.98
CA TYR A 248 0.39 16.34 -36.69
C TYR A 248 -0.25 15.39 -35.67
N LEU A 249 -1.58 15.24 -35.68
CA LEU A 249 -2.27 14.34 -34.76
C LEU A 249 -1.91 12.89 -35.05
N ARG A 250 -1.95 12.47 -36.31
CA ARG A 250 -1.56 11.13 -36.72
C ARG A 250 -0.09 10.86 -36.48
N ALA A 251 0.78 11.86 -36.77
CA ALA A 251 2.22 11.73 -36.51
C ALA A 251 2.54 11.46 -35.04
N MET A 252 1.74 11.97 -34.11
CA MET A 252 1.92 11.84 -32.65
C MET A 252 1.10 10.68 -32.04
N GLU A 253 0.21 10.04 -32.80
CA GLU A 253 -0.71 9.01 -32.28
C GLU A 253 0.04 7.83 -31.67
N GLN A 254 1.07 7.33 -32.34
CA GLN A 254 1.88 6.21 -31.83
C GLN A 254 2.62 6.58 -30.55
N ASN A 255 3.15 7.80 -30.49
CA ASN A 255 3.80 8.32 -29.26
C ASN A 255 2.82 8.39 -28.10
N ALA A 256 1.63 8.94 -28.33
CA ALA A 256 0.59 9.04 -27.31
C ALA A 256 0.16 7.65 -26.80
N MET A 257 0.02 6.67 -27.72
CA MET A 257 -0.35 5.30 -27.36
C MET A 257 0.72 4.55 -26.59
N ALA A 258 2.01 4.85 -26.79
CA ALA A 258 3.09 4.31 -25.99
C ALA A 258 3.16 4.99 -24.60
N GLU A 259 3.13 6.31 -24.57
CA GLU A 259 3.28 7.08 -23.34
C GLU A 259 2.11 6.90 -22.36
N VAL A 260 0.89 6.60 -22.85
CA VAL A 260 -0.29 6.39 -21.99
C VAL A 260 -0.06 5.28 -20.94
N ILE A 261 0.83 4.32 -21.24
CA ILE A 261 1.17 3.21 -20.33
C ILE A 261 1.69 3.72 -18.97
N SER A 262 2.49 4.79 -18.98
CA SER A 262 3.04 5.39 -17.74
C SER A 262 2.35 6.69 -17.33
N LYS A 263 1.16 7.01 -17.87
CA LYS A 263 0.47 8.27 -17.50
C LYS A 263 -0.20 8.22 -16.15
N VAL A 264 -1.06 7.24 -15.88
CA VAL A 264 -1.93 7.25 -14.71
C VAL A 264 -1.91 5.91 -13.98
N LEU A 265 -1.76 5.96 -12.65
CA LEU A 265 -1.90 4.80 -11.78
C LEU A 265 -3.35 4.32 -11.73
N TYR A 266 -3.57 3.03 -11.98
CA TYR A 266 -4.88 2.38 -11.94
C TYR A 266 -5.96 3.09 -12.77
N PRO A 267 -5.81 3.14 -14.12
CA PRO A 267 -6.88 3.63 -14.98
C PRO A 267 -8.15 2.78 -14.79
N ALA A 268 -9.32 3.40 -15.03
CA ALA A 268 -10.59 2.70 -14.95
C ALA A 268 -10.62 1.52 -15.94
N ASP A 269 -11.10 0.36 -15.49
CA ASP A 269 -11.11 -0.91 -16.24
C ASP A 269 -12.51 -1.51 -16.42
N ASN A 270 -13.53 -0.67 -16.29
CA ASN A 270 -14.92 -1.02 -16.54
C ASN A 270 -15.31 -1.04 -18.04
N HIS A 271 -14.35 -0.83 -18.92
CA HIS A 271 -14.49 -0.86 -20.39
C HIS A 271 -13.27 -1.54 -21.04
N PRO A 272 -13.38 -2.04 -22.29
CA PRO A 272 -12.34 -2.83 -22.96
C PRO A 272 -10.98 -2.12 -23.07
N GLU A 273 -10.98 -0.81 -23.39
CA GLU A 273 -9.77 0.00 -23.52
C GLU A 273 -9.00 0.11 -22.20
N GLY A 274 -9.72 0.30 -21.09
CA GLY A 274 -9.12 0.34 -19.75
C GLY A 274 -8.52 -1.00 -19.35
N LYS A 275 -9.20 -2.11 -19.64
CA LYS A 275 -8.66 -3.47 -19.43
C LYS A 275 -7.40 -3.69 -20.26
N SER A 276 -7.42 -3.30 -21.54
CA SER A 276 -6.25 -3.38 -22.41
C SER A 276 -5.08 -2.56 -21.88
N LEU A 277 -5.33 -1.32 -21.42
CA LEU A 277 -4.29 -0.47 -20.85
C LEU A 277 -3.69 -1.07 -19.57
N ARG A 278 -4.52 -1.60 -18.67
CA ARG A 278 -4.02 -2.24 -17.44
C ARG A 278 -3.16 -3.48 -17.73
N LEU A 279 -3.55 -4.31 -18.71
CA LEU A 279 -2.73 -5.46 -19.10
C LEU A 279 -1.41 -5.00 -19.75
N ARG A 280 -1.43 -3.93 -20.54
CA ARG A 280 -0.20 -3.29 -21.08
C ARG A 280 0.70 -2.77 -19.97
N GLN A 281 0.16 -2.11 -18.95
CA GLN A 281 0.94 -1.64 -17.81
C GLN A 281 1.63 -2.78 -17.08
N GLN A 282 0.92 -3.87 -16.82
CA GLN A 282 1.49 -5.04 -16.14
C GLN A 282 2.62 -5.67 -16.95
N TYR A 283 2.40 -5.91 -18.25
CA TYR A 283 3.44 -6.52 -19.08
C TYR A 283 4.62 -5.57 -19.31
N PHE A 284 4.37 -4.29 -19.51
CA PHE A 284 5.43 -3.26 -19.63
C PHE A 284 6.35 -3.27 -18.38
N LEU A 285 5.77 -3.26 -17.19
CA LEU A 285 6.53 -3.33 -15.94
C LEU A 285 7.42 -4.58 -15.90
N VAL A 286 6.83 -5.74 -16.13
CA VAL A 286 7.57 -7.00 -15.90
C VAL A 286 8.56 -7.28 -17.00
N SER A 287 8.24 -7.00 -18.26
CA SER A 287 9.16 -7.22 -19.39
C SER A 287 10.40 -6.35 -19.25
N ALA A 288 10.23 -5.04 -19.00
CA ALA A 288 11.35 -4.14 -18.79
C ALA A 288 12.21 -4.57 -17.57
N SER A 289 11.54 -4.99 -16.49
CA SER A 289 12.24 -5.37 -15.25
C SER A 289 13.02 -6.67 -15.40
N VAL A 290 12.42 -7.71 -15.99
CA VAL A 290 13.10 -9.01 -16.17
C VAL A 290 14.27 -8.88 -17.15
N GLN A 291 14.13 -8.11 -18.24
CA GLN A 291 15.23 -7.79 -19.15
C GLN A 291 16.39 -7.10 -18.40
N ASP A 292 16.11 -6.09 -17.56
CA ASP A 292 17.15 -5.41 -16.76
C ASP A 292 17.83 -6.38 -15.78
N ILE A 293 17.08 -7.28 -15.15
CA ILE A 293 17.60 -8.29 -14.22
C ILE A 293 18.58 -9.22 -14.95
N ILE A 294 18.16 -9.82 -16.06
CA ILE A 294 18.98 -10.73 -16.85
C ILE A 294 20.21 -10.02 -17.42
N ASN A 295 20.05 -8.85 -18.01
CA ASN A 295 21.15 -8.05 -18.54
C ASN A 295 22.16 -7.65 -17.45
N ARG A 296 21.72 -7.34 -16.24
CA ARG A 296 22.57 -7.05 -15.09
C ARG A 296 23.33 -8.29 -14.65
N HIS A 297 22.66 -9.43 -14.60
CA HIS A 297 23.27 -10.71 -14.19
C HIS A 297 24.33 -11.15 -15.17
N LEU A 298 24.02 -11.18 -16.48
CA LEU A 298 24.96 -11.56 -17.53
C LEU A 298 26.21 -10.66 -17.58
N ARG A 299 26.01 -9.34 -17.46
CA ARG A 299 27.14 -8.39 -17.41
C ARG A 299 28.09 -8.68 -16.23
N LYS A 300 27.57 -9.18 -15.13
CA LYS A 300 28.34 -9.42 -13.92
C LYS A 300 28.98 -10.80 -13.89
N TYR A 301 28.21 -11.84 -14.24
CA TYR A 301 28.62 -13.23 -14.06
C TYR A 301 28.95 -13.95 -15.38
N GLY A 302 28.57 -13.41 -16.52
CA GLY A 302 28.82 -13.98 -17.85
C GLY A 302 28.01 -15.25 -18.17
N SER A 303 27.23 -15.78 -17.21
CA SER A 303 26.40 -16.97 -17.33
C SER A 303 25.14 -16.83 -16.49
N LEU A 304 24.09 -17.59 -16.79
CA LEU A 304 22.86 -17.70 -16.00
C LEU A 304 22.83 -18.94 -15.09
N ASP A 305 23.85 -19.77 -15.07
CA ASP A 305 23.90 -21.02 -14.30
C ASP A 305 23.72 -20.83 -12.80
N ASN A 306 24.15 -19.67 -12.28
CA ASN A 306 24.05 -19.32 -10.86
C ASN A 306 22.92 -18.34 -10.56
N LEU A 307 21.95 -18.17 -11.47
CA LEU A 307 20.88 -17.18 -11.34
C LEU A 307 20.12 -17.32 -10.00
N CYS A 308 19.70 -18.55 -9.68
CA CYS A 308 18.94 -18.87 -8.46
C CYS A 308 19.73 -18.64 -7.18
N ASP A 309 21.08 -18.70 -7.24
CA ASP A 309 21.96 -18.48 -6.09
C ASP A 309 22.22 -17.00 -5.80
N LYS A 310 22.01 -16.15 -6.81
CA LYS A 310 22.38 -14.73 -6.75
C LYS A 310 21.19 -13.80 -6.66
N MET A 311 19.97 -14.29 -6.90
CA MET A 311 18.78 -13.46 -6.84
C MET A 311 17.55 -14.19 -6.31
N ALA A 312 16.58 -13.38 -5.84
CA ALA A 312 15.22 -13.79 -5.57
C ALA A 312 14.30 -12.75 -6.18
N ILE A 313 13.26 -13.19 -6.89
CA ILE A 313 12.25 -12.28 -7.48
C ILE A 313 10.93 -12.50 -6.73
N HIS A 314 10.41 -11.42 -6.15
CA HIS A 314 9.16 -11.46 -5.39
C HIS A 314 8.02 -10.78 -6.13
N ILE A 315 6.95 -11.53 -6.37
CA ILE A 315 5.70 -11.09 -7.00
C ILE A 315 4.75 -10.62 -5.91
N ASN A 316 4.54 -9.30 -5.82
CA ASN A 316 3.64 -8.70 -4.83
C ASN A 316 2.25 -8.50 -5.42
N ASP A 317 1.30 -9.34 -5.02
CA ASP A 317 0.01 -9.57 -5.64
C ASP A 317 0.13 -10.15 -7.07
N THR A 318 -0.98 -10.30 -7.80
CA THR A 318 -1.00 -10.90 -9.14
C THR A 318 -0.58 -9.94 -10.25
N HIS A 319 -0.44 -8.65 -9.98
CA HIS A 319 -0.13 -7.66 -11.01
C HIS A 319 1.17 -7.94 -11.77
N PRO A 320 2.28 -8.38 -11.14
CA PRO A 320 3.51 -8.71 -11.85
C PRO A 320 3.64 -10.19 -12.25
N THR A 321 2.58 -10.97 -12.24
CA THR A 321 2.61 -12.41 -12.57
C THR A 321 3.25 -12.72 -13.92
N LEU A 322 3.08 -11.83 -14.90
CA LEU A 322 3.64 -11.99 -16.24
C LEU A 322 5.17 -12.03 -16.28
N ALA A 323 5.85 -11.72 -15.15
CA ALA A 323 7.29 -11.92 -15.01
C ALA A 323 7.69 -13.41 -15.18
N ILE A 324 6.80 -14.33 -14.81
CA ILE A 324 7.01 -15.78 -14.97
C ILE A 324 7.16 -16.17 -16.45
N PRO A 325 6.15 -15.97 -17.31
CA PRO A 325 6.29 -16.31 -18.72
C PRO A 325 7.28 -15.40 -19.47
N GLU A 326 7.53 -14.18 -18.99
CA GLU A 326 8.55 -13.32 -19.60
C GLU A 326 9.97 -13.82 -19.33
N LEU A 327 10.27 -14.32 -18.12
CA LEU A 327 11.57 -14.97 -17.88
C LEU A 327 11.71 -16.25 -18.71
N MET A 328 10.64 -17.05 -18.83
CA MET A 328 10.63 -18.20 -19.76
C MET A 328 10.96 -17.75 -21.19
N ARG A 329 10.31 -16.69 -21.69
CA ARG A 329 10.57 -16.16 -23.03
C ARG A 329 12.04 -15.80 -23.24
N LEU A 330 12.62 -15.04 -22.31
CA LEU A 330 14.03 -14.64 -22.41
C LEU A 330 14.98 -15.84 -22.41
N LEU A 331 14.73 -16.82 -21.54
CA LEU A 331 15.56 -18.04 -21.47
C LEU A 331 15.44 -18.88 -22.74
N LEU A 332 14.22 -19.06 -23.26
CA LEU A 332 13.94 -19.86 -24.44
C LEU A 332 14.41 -19.17 -25.73
N ASP A 333 13.92 -17.94 -25.95
CA ASP A 333 14.01 -17.28 -27.26
C ASP A 333 15.33 -16.49 -27.42
N GLU A 334 15.93 -16.01 -26.32
CA GLU A 334 17.13 -15.15 -26.38
C GLU A 334 18.38 -15.85 -25.82
N CYS A 335 18.23 -16.78 -24.87
CA CYS A 335 19.35 -17.44 -24.21
C CYS A 335 19.54 -18.90 -24.64
N GLY A 336 18.64 -19.48 -25.47
CA GLY A 336 18.80 -20.81 -26.04
C GLY A 336 18.60 -21.98 -25.05
N TYR A 337 17.91 -21.75 -23.94
CA TYR A 337 17.60 -22.81 -22.97
C TYR A 337 16.56 -23.77 -23.53
N SER A 338 16.65 -25.05 -23.13
CA SER A 338 15.53 -25.98 -23.30
C SER A 338 14.35 -25.54 -22.40
N TRP A 339 13.14 -26.05 -22.72
CA TRP A 339 11.96 -25.77 -21.88
C TRP A 339 12.18 -26.25 -20.43
N ASP A 340 12.71 -27.44 -20.25
CA ASP A 340 12.85 -28.04 -18.93
C ASP A 340 13.92 -27.33 -18.08
N ASP A 341 15.03 -26.91 -18.70
CA ASP A 341 16.08 -26.13 -18.03
C ASP A 341 15.56 -24.72 -17.65
N ALA A 342 14.83 -24.07 -18.56
CA ALA A 342 14.22 -22.76 -18.30
C ALA A 342 13.18 -22.85 -17.18
N TRP A 343 12.35 -23.88 -17.19
CA TRP A 343 11.33 -24.09 -16.15
C TRP A 343 11.96 -24.37 -14.79
N ASP A 344 13.04 -25.15 -14.73
CA ASP A 344 13.78 -25.40 -13.49
C ASP A 344 14.34 -24.10 -12.88
N VAL A 345 14.86 -23.19 -13.70
CA VAL A 345 15.31 -21.85 -13.24
C VAL A 345 14.13 -21.03 -12.74
N VAL A 346 13.07 -20.91 -13.52
CA VAL A 346 11.92 -20.05 -13.23
C VAL A 346 11.22 -20.46 -11.94
N THR A 347 11.02 -21.77 -11.73
CA THR A 347 10.38 -22.28 -10.51
C THR A 347 11.20 -22.11 -9.24
N LYS A 348 12.50 -21.87 -9.33
CA LYS A 348 13.39 -21.63 -8.18
C LYS A 348 13.57 -20.15 -7.84
N VAL A 349 13.28 -19.25 -8.77
CA VAL A 349 13.56 -17.82 -8.63
C VAL A 349 12.37 -17.03 -8.07
N PHE A 350 11.14 -17.43 -8.43
CA PHE A 350 9.93 -16.67 -8.07
C PHE A 350 9.28 -17.11 -6.78
N ALA A 351 8.89 -16.10 -5.98
CA ALA A 351 7.99 -16.24 -4.83
C ALA A 351 6.80 -15.27 -4.98
N TYR A 352 5.65 -15.62 -4.42
CA TYR A 352 4.39 -14.90 -4.58
C TYR A 352 3.73 -14.61 -3.24
N THR A 353 3.34 -13.35 -3.03
CA THR A 353 2.46 -12.93 -1.94
C THR A 353 1.06 -12.65 -2.46
N ASN A 354 0.07 -13.34 -1.92
CA ASN A 354 -1.35 -13.05 -2.18
C ASN A 354 -1.87 -12.01 -1.20
N HIS A 355 -2.68 -11.06 -1.69
CA HIS A 355 -3.34 -10.02 -0.88
C HIS A 355 -4.87 -10.08 -0.95
N THR A 356 -5.44 -11.12 -1.55
CA THR A 356 -6.86 -11.26 -1.84
C THR A 356 -7.47 -12.41 -1.03
N VAL A 357 -8.54 -12.16 -0.29
CA VAL A 357 -9.25 -13.16 0.50
C VAL A 357 -10.38 -13.80 -0.31
N MET A 358 -11.11 -12.99 -1.09
CA MET A 358 -12.29 -13.44 -1.83
C MET A 358 -11.87 -14.03 -3.18
N SER A 359 -12.18 -15.31 -3.42
CA SER A 359 -11.81 -16.01 -4.66
C SER A 359 -12.35 -15.35 -5.93
N GLU A 360 -13.52 -14.73 -5.87
CA GLU A 360 -14.14 -14.00 -6.96
C GLU A 360 -13.42 -12.68 -7.32
N ALA A 361 -12.58 -12.18 -6.43
CA ALA A 361 -11.75 -10.98 -6.66
C ALA A 361 -10.36 -11.31 -7.20
N LEU A 362 -10.00 -12.58 -7.38
CA LEU A 362 -8.74 -12.98 -8.00
C LEU A 362 -8.70 -12.53 -9.47
N GLU A 363 -7.58 -11.93 -9.86
CA GLU A 363 -7.41 -11.33 -11.18
C GLU A 363 -7.46 -12.36 -12.31
N CYS A 364 -8.30 -12.08 -13.30
CA CYS A 364 -8.44 -12.86 -14.52
C CYS A 364 -8.42 -11.95 -15.73
N TRP A 365 -7.78 -12.38 -16.82
CA TRP A 365 -7.80 -11.69 -18.10
C TRP A 365 -8.54 -12.50 -19.16
N SER A 366 -9.32 -11.83 -20.02
CA SER A 366 -9.89 -12.47 -21.19
C SER A 366 -8.78 -13.11 -22.03
N GLU A 367 -8.93 -14.40 -22.33
CA GLU A 367 -7.96 -15.16 -23.15
C GLU A 367 -7.76 -14.53 -24.53
N ASP A 368 -8.83 -14.01 -25.15
CA ASP A 368 -8.75 -13.34 -26.44
C ASP A 368 -7.98 -12.03 -26.38
N LEU A 369 -8.24 -11.18 -25.36
CA LEU A 369 -7.45 -9.96 -25.12
C LEU A 369 -5.97 -10.29 -24.91
N PHE A 370 -5.70 -11.27 -24.07
CA PHE A 370 -4.36 -11.69 -23.73
C PHE A 370 -3.60 -12.18 -24.96
N ARG A 371 -4.21 -13.08 -25.75
CA ARG A 371 -3.64 -13.65 -26.98
C ARG A 371 -3.34 -12.59 -28.03
N ARG A 372 -4.24 -11.63 -28.23
CA ARG A 372 -4.05 -10.55 -29.22
C ARG A 372 -2.95 -9.58 -28.79
N LEU A 373 -2.89 -9.26 -27.52
CA LEU A 373 -1.96 -8.25 -27.00
C LEU A 373 -0.55 -8.82 -26.80
N LEU A 374 -0.45 -10.07 -26.35
CA LEU A 374 0.79 -10.74 -25.92
C LEU A 374 0.91 -12.14 -26.56
N PRO A 375 1.00 -12.25 -27.88
CA PRO A 375 0.86 -13.54 -28.57
C PRO A 375 1.92 -14.57 -28.19
N ARG A 376 3.19 -14.17 -28.02
CA ARG A 376 4.26 -15.08 -27.60
C ARG A 376 4.11 -15.51 -26.15
N ILE A 377 3.79 -14.58 -25.26
CA ILE A 377 3.53 -14.86 -23.84
C ILE A 377 2.34 -15.79 -23.68
N TYR A 378 1.29 -15.61 -24.50
CA TYR A 378 0.15 -16.52 -24.51
C TYR A 378 0.54 -17.96 -24.89
N GLN A 379 1.41 -18.16 -25.89
CA GLN A 379 1.92 -19.49 -26.23
C GLN A 379 2.64 -20.16 -25.06
N ILE A 380 3.48 -19.39 -24.36
CA ILE A 380 4.22 -19.89 -23.20
C ILE A 380 3.26 -20.22 -22.05
N VAL A 381 2.31 -19.34 -21.73
CA VAL A 381 1.32 -19.60 -20.67
C VAL A 381 0.45 -20.82 -20.99
N LYS A 382 0.10 -21.00 -22.26
CA LYS A 382 -0.67 -22.16 -22.71
C LYS A 382 0.10 -23.46 -22.56
N GLU A 383 1.40 -23.44 -22.84
CA GLU A 383 2.26 -24.63 -22.63
C GLU A 383 2.47 -24.90 -21.14
N ILE A 384 2.63 -23.87 -20.32
CA ILE A 384 2.65 -24.02 -18.86
C ILE A 384 1.36 -24.67 -18.37
N ASP A 385 0.20 -24.20 -18.83
CA ASP A 385 -1.10 -24.76 -18.46
C ASP A 385 -1.24 -26.22 -18.88
N ASN A 386 -0.85 -26.55 -20.11
CA ASN A 386 -0.91 -27.93 -20.63
C ASN A 386 -0.08 -28.90 -19.77
N ARG A 387 1.17 -28.55 -19.47
CA ARG A 387 2.06 -29.37 -18.65
C ARG A 387 1.56 -29.46 -17.21
N PHE A 388 1.09 -28.36 -16.65
CA PHE A 388 0.53 -28.32 -15.30
C PHE A 388 -0.73 -29.18 -15.19
N ARG A 389 -1.68 -29.07 -16.12
CA ARG A 389 -2.87 -29.92 -16.18
C ARG A 389 -2.51 -31.41 -16.25
N SER A 390 -1.52 -31.77 -17.07
CA SER A 390 -1.04 -33.14 -17.18
C SER A 390 -0.47 -33.66 -15.85
N SER A 391 0.35 -32.86 -15.19
CA SER A 391 0.91 -33.20 -13.88
C SER A 391 -0.18 -33.35 -12.80
N VAL A 392 -1.16 -32.47 -12.74
CA VAL A 392 -2.29 -32.60 -11.80
C VAL A 392 -3.13 -33.84 -12.09
N TRP A 393 -3.37 -34.14 -13.38
CA TRP A 393 -4.08 -35.35 -13.77
C TRP A 393 -3.34 -36.62 -13.37
N GLU A 394 -2.04 -36.68 -13.59
CA GLU A 394 -1.20 -37.85 -13.22
C GLU A 394 -1.24 -38.12 -11.73
N GLN A 395 -1.24 -37.06 -10.91
CA GLN A 395 -1.24 -37.17 -9.45
C GLN A 395 -2.62 -37.48 -8.86
N THR A 396 -3.70 -36.95 -9.46
CA THR A 396 -5.03 -36.98 -8.82
C THR A 396 -6.04 -37.87 -9.50
N ARG A 397 -5.94 -38.03 -10.83
CA ARG A 397 -6.98 -38.63 -11.68
C ARG A 397 -8.37 -38.00 -11.55
N ASP A 398 -8.39 -36.71 -11.12
CA ASP A 398 -9.60 -35.90 -10.89
C ASP A 398 -9.69 -34.77 -11.93
N ALA A 399 -10.56 -34.93 -12.92
CA ALA A 399 -10.78 -33.92 -13.97
C ALA A 399 -11.34 -32.60 -13.41
N GLY A 400 -12.17 -32.65 -12.36
CA GLY A 400 -12.68 -31.45 -11.71
C GLY A 400 -11.57 -30.66 -11.03
N LYS A 401 -10.65 -31.34 -10.37
CA LYS A 401 -9.47 -30.70 -9.75
C LYS A 401 -8.56 -30.07 -10.81
N VAL A 402 -8.28 -30.80 -11.90
CA VAL A 402 -7.52 -30.25 -13.04
C VAL A 402 -8.12 -28.95 -13.54
N GLU A 403 -9.46 -28.90 -13.71
CA GLU A 403 -10.15 -27.71 -14.22
C GLU A 403 -10.14 -26.54 -13.21
N ARG A 404 -10.32 -26.80 -11.91
CA ARG A 404 -10.25 -25.76 -10.89
C ARG A 404 -8.85 -25.16 -10.74
N MET A 405 -7.80 -25.98 -10.89
CA MET A 405 -6.41 -25.55 -10.77
C MET A 405 -5.82 -24.97 -12.07
N ALA A 406 -6.45 -25.20 -13.21
CA ALA A 406 -5.98 -24.75 -14.52
C ALA A 406 -5.68 -23.25 -14.55
N VAL A 407 -4.64 -22.87 -15.29
CA VAL A 407 -4.26 -21.48 -15.55
C VAL A 407 -5.19 -20.85 -16.59
N ILE A 408 -5.49 -21.59 -17.66
CA ILE A 408 -6.44 -21.14 -18.68
C ILE A 408 -7.70 -22.00 -18.59
N SER A 409 -8.85 -21.37 -18.36
CA SER A 409 -10.12 -22.04 -18.26
C SER A 409 -11.28 -21.09 -18.53
N ASN A 410 -12.33 -21.60 -19.20
CA ASN A 410 -13.55 -20.84 -19.50
C ASN A 410 -13.28 -19.49 -20.21
N GLY A 411 -12.28 -19.43 -21.09
CA GLY A 411 -11.95 -18.23 -21.88
C GLY A 411 -11.25 -17.14 -21.08
N VAL A 412 -10.69 -17.47 -19.91
CA VAL A 412 -9.89 -16.54 -19.10
C VAL A 412 -8.56 -17.12 -18.67
N VAL A 413 -7.57 -16.27 -18.48
CA VAL A 413 -6.26 -16.55 -17.89
C VAL A 413 -6.31 -16.16 -16.42
N ARG A 414 -6.10 -17.11 -15.53
CA ARG A 414 -6.18 -16.94 -14.07
C ARG A 414 -4.78 -16.67 -13.51
N MET A 415 -4.54 -15.43 -13.14
CA MET A 415 -3.20 -14.98 -12.77
C MET A 415 -2.68 -15.61 -11.48
N ALA A 416 -3.54 -15.72 -10.46
CA ALA A 416 -3.17 -16.37 -9.21
C ALA A 416 -2.82 -17.86 -9.40
N ASN A 417 -3.58 -18.59 -10.25
CA ASN A 417 -3.28 -19.98 -10.54
C ASN A 417 -1.90 -20.13 -11.21
N LEU A 418 -1.53 -19.22 -12.10
CA LEU A 418 -0.19 -19.20 -12.71
C LEU A 418 0.91 -18.99 -11.64
N CYS A 419 0.71 -18.06 -10.72
CA CYS A 419 1.64 -17.82 -9.62
C CYS A 419 1.83 -19.07 -8.74
N VAL A 420 0.73 -19.70 -8.31
CA VAL A 420 0.78 -20.85 -7.41
C VAL A 420 1.37 -22.09 -8.11
N ALA A 421 1.09 -22.26 -9.40
CA ALA A 421 1.67 -23.35 -10.19
C ALA A 421 3.20 -23.24 -10.30
N CYS A 422 3.72 -22.04 -10.47
CA CYS A 422 5.13 -21.78 -10.73
C CYS A 422 5.96 -21.50 -9.47
N CYS A 423 5.54 -20.58 -8.62
CA CYS A 423 6.36 -20.06 -7.51
C CYS A 423 6.72 -21.15 -6.51
N HIS A 424 7.96 -21.10 -5.99
CA HIS A 424 8.42 -22.05 -4.96
C HIS A 424 7.79 -21.76 -3.59
N SER A 425 7.33 -20.53 -3.36
CA SER A 425 6.68 -20.11 -2.11
C SER A 425 5.48 -19.21 -2.40
N VAL A 426 4.39 -19.43 -1.66
CA VAL A 426 3.15 -18.67 -1.70
C VAL A 426 2.81 -18.29 -0.27
N ASN A 427 2.79 -16.98 0.05
CA ASN A 427 2.45 -16.56 1.39
C ASN A 427 1.19 -15.70 1.45
N GLY A 428 0.46 -15.87 2.55
CA GLY A 428 -0.54 -14.91 3.00
C GLY A 428 0.09 -13.79 3.83
N VAL A 429 -0.72 -12.80 4.21
CA VAL A 429 -0.27 -11.53 4.81
C VAL A 429 -0.79 -11.31 6.25
N SER A 430 -1.48 -12.30 6.80
CA SER A 430 -1.83 -12.47 8.21
C SER A 430 -2.03 -13.97 8.48
N ALA A 431 -2.01 -14.37 9.74
CA ALA A 431 -2.22 -15.76 10.13
C ALA A 431 -3.59 -16.26 9.61
N LEU A 432 -4.67 -15.51 9.89
CA LEU A 432 -6.02 -15.86 9.42
C LEU A 432 -6.09 -15.95 7.90
N HIS A 433 -5.52 -14.98 7.19
CA HIS A 433 -5.51 -15.00 5.73
C HIS A 433 -4.78 -16.23 5.18
N SER A 434 -3.65 -16.60 5.75
CA SER A 434 -2.88 -17.77 5.32
C SER A 434 -3.67 -19.07 5.50
N GLU A 435 -4.44 -19.20 6.58
CA GLU A 435 -5.35 -20.36 6.76
C GLU A 435 -6.49 -20.33 5.73
N ILE A 436 -7.11 -19.16 5.47
CA ILE A 436 -8.15 -19.04 4.43
C ILE A 436 -7.61 -19.45 3.04
N LEU A 437 -6.36 -19.10 2.72
CA LEU A 437 -5.73 -19.54 1.47
C LEU A 437 -5.64 -21.06 1.37
N LYS A 438 -5.26 -21.74 2.45
CA LYS A 438 -5.13 -23.19 2.52
C LYS A 438 -6.48 -23.92 2.52
N ASP A 439 -7.45 -23.38 3.27
CA ASP A 439 -8.73 -24.05 3.51
C ASP A 439 -9.74 -23.82 2.38
N SER A 440 -9.64 -22.71 1.64
CA SER A 440 -10.62 -22.34 0.61
C SER A 440 -10.00 -21.85 -0.70
N VAL A 441 -9.29 -20.72 -0.72
CA VAL A 441 -8.90 -20.04 -1.97
C VAL A 441 -8.02 -20.90 -2.86
N PHE A 442 -6.99 -21.54 -2.27
CA PHE A 442 -6.04 -22.42 -2.95
C PHE A 442 -6.03 -23.83 -2.38
N HIS A 443 -7.15 -24.29 -1.83
CA HIS A 443 -7.26 -25.60 -1.19
C HIS A 443 -6.75 -26.75 -2.07
N ASP A 444 -7.14 -26.79 -3.34
CA ASP A 444 -6.70 -27.84 -4.26
C ASP A 444 -5.17 -27.82 -4.48
N PHE A 445 -4.57 -26.65 -4.57
CA PHE A 445 -3.11 -26.50 -4.64
C PHE A 445 -2.43 -26.91 -3.34
N TYR A 446 -2.95 -26.46 -2.21
CA TYR A 446 -2.42 -26.80 -0.90
C TYR A 446 -2.39 -28.31 -0.65
N THR A 447 -3.44 -29.03 -1.08
CA THR A 447 -3.48 -30.48 -0.93
C THR A 447 -2.42 -31.23 -1.75
N LEU A 448 -1.90 -30.63 -2.83
CA LEU A 448 -0.85 -31.23 -3.67
C LEU A 448 0.57 -30.76 -3.28
N THR A 449 0.70 -29.51 -2.89
CA THR A 449 1.99 -28.89 -2.60
C THR A 449 1.94 -28.06 -1.30
N PRO A 450 1.68 -28.70 -0.13
CA PRO A 450 1.50 -27.98 1.14
C PRO A 450 2.73 -27.16 1.55
N ASP A 451 3.92 -27.63 1.23
CA ASP A 451 5.20 -27.00 1.60
C ASP A 451 5.41 -25.62 0.94
N LYS A 452 4.69 -25.31 -0.13
CA LYS A 452 4.73 -23.99 -0.76
C LYS A 452 4.06 -22.88 0.07
N PHE A 453 3.10 -23.25 0.93
CA PHE A 453 2.23 -22.28 1.61
C PHE A 453 2.76 -21.91 2.99
N CYS A 454 2.98 -20.64 3.20
CA CYS A 454 3.45 -20.08 4.46
C CYS A 454 2.72 -18.78 4.83
N ASN A 455 3.05 -18.23 5.98
CA ASN A 455 2.58 -16.92 6.43
C ASN A 455 3.76 -15.98 6.65
N VAL A 456 3.63 -14.75 6.17
CA VAL A 456 4.42 -13.61 6.65
C VAL A 456 3.44 -12.48 6.92
N THR A 457 3.13 -12.26 8.20
CA THR A 457 2.23 -11.16 8.59
C THR A 457 2.85 -9.83 8.17
N ASN A 458 2.03 -8.96 7.60
CA ASN A 458 2.47 -7.62 7.18
C ASN A 458 3.14 -6.86 8.32
N GLY A 459 3.93 -5.88 7.95
CA GLY A 459 4.59 -4.98 8.89
C GLY A 459 4.66 -3.54 8.35
N ILE A 460 4.97 -2.62 9.24
CA ILE A 460 5.09 -1.19 8.95
C ILE A 460 6.50 -0.69 9.31
N ALA A 461 6.98 0.33 8.60
CA ALA A 461 8.22 1.01 8.93
C ALA A 461 8.01 1.86 10.20
N HIS A 462 8.32 1.30 11.38
CA HIS A 462 8.13 1.96 12.67
C HIS A 462 8.93 3.25 12.80
N ARG A 463 10.08 3.36 12.13
CA ARG A 463 10.86 4.60 12.07
C ARG A 463 10.05 5.74 11.48
N ARG A 464 9.32 5.52 10.39
CA ARG A 464 8.42 6.53 9.80
C ARG A 464 7.16 6.74 10.64
N TRP A 465 6.45 5.66 10.97
CA TRP A 465 5.09 5.72 11.53
C TRP A 465 5.03 5.96 13.04
N LEU A 466 6.15 5.75 13.76
CA LEU A 466 6.30 6.11 15.16
C LEU A 466 7.36 7.22 15.33
N CYS A 467 8.62 6.93 15.03
CA CYS A 467 9.73 7.81 15.39
C CYS A 467 9.64 9.19 14.71
N GLN A 468 9.32 9.24 13.43
CA GLN A 468 9.21 10.49 12.67
C GLN A 468 7.82 11.14 12.78
N ALA A 469 6.75 10.33 12.84
CA ALA A 469 5.39 10.84 12.91
C ALA A 469 5.02 11.33 14.31
N ASN A 470 5.58 10.73 15.37
CA ASN A 470 5.27 11.04 16.78
C ASN A 470 6.53 11.28 17.61
N PRO A 471 7.26 12.38 17.36
CA PRO A 471 8.52 12.65 18.05
C PRO A 471 8.35 12.82 19.56
N ARG A 472 7.21 13.32 20.04
CA ARG A 472 6.93 13.45 21.49
C ARG A 472 6.88 12.09 22.16
N LEU A 473 6.14 11.13 21.57
CA LEU A 473 6.07 9.77 22.07
C LEU A 473 7.45 9.10 21.98
N THR A 474 8.15 9.25 20.86
CA THR A 474 9.51 8.72 20.68
C THR A 474 10.49 9.20 21.73
N SER A 475 10.46 10.48 22.11
CA SER A 475 11.30 11.01 23.18
C SER A 475 10.99 10.34 24.51
N MET A 476 9.71 10.26 24.89
CA MET A 476 9.31 9.58 26.13
C MET A 476 9.74 8.10 26.14
N LEU A 477 9.58 7.39 25.00
CA LEU A 477 10.02 5.99 24.88
C LEU A 477 11.53 5.88 25.07
N SER A 478 12.32 6.76 24.46
CA SER A 478 13.78 6.77 24.61
C SER A 478 14.21 7.01 26.06
N ASP A 479 13.49 7.87 26.79
CA ASP A 479 13.75 8.13 28.20
C ASP A 479 13.43 6.92 29.10
N LEU A 480 12.40 6.14 28.75
CA LEU A 480 11.92 5.02 29.56
C LEU A 480 12.64 3.70 29.28
N ILE A 481 12.92 3.39 28.01
CA ILE A 481 13.43 2.07 27.57
C ILE A 481 14.70 2.17 26.71
N GLY A 482 15.29 3.36 26.58
CA GLY A 482 16.45 3.58 25.69
C GLY A 482 16.08 3.68 24.22
N GLY A 483 17.08 3.87 23.36
CA GLY A 483 16.87 4.10 21.92
C GLY A 483 16.89 2.84 21.03
N GLU A 484 17.06 1.66 21.60
CA GLU A 484 17.25 0.42 20.84
C GLU A 484 16.01 0.04 20.01
N PHE A 485 14.81 0.44 20.44
CA PHE A 485 13.58 0.18 19.68
C PHE A 485 13.56 0.81 18.28
N VAL A 486 14.42 1.79 18.00
CA VAL A 486 14.57 2.37 16.65
C VAL A 486 15.14 1.33 15.67
N TYR A 487 15.96 0.41 16.17
CA TYR A 487 16.61 -0.66 15.41
C TYR A 487 15.92 -2.01 15.58
N ASN A 488 15.36 -2.25 16.76
CA ASN A 488 14.62 -3.47 17.07
C ASN A 488 13.30 -3.11 17.77
N ALA A 489 12.22 -3.05 17.00
CA ALA A 489 10.92 -2.66 17.51
C ALA A 489 10.36 -3.61 18.61
N GLU A 490 10.86 -4.85 18.73
CA GLU A 490 10.47 -5.77 19.81
C GLU A 490 10.80 -5.22 21.19
N CYS A 491 11.82 -4.35 21.31
CA CYS A 491 12.15 -3.67 22.55
C CYS A 491 11.02 -2.78 23.10
N LEU A 492 10.02 -2.42 22.26
CA LEU A 492 8.82 -1.72 22.72
C LEU A 492 8.08 -2.50 23.82
N SER A 493 8.19 -3.83 23.84
CA SER A 493 7.57 -4.67 24.86
C SER A 493 8.00 -4.34 26.31
N GLU A 494 9.18 -3.73 26.47
CA GLU A 494 9.65 -3.27 27.80
C GLU A 494 8.77 -2.18 28.42
N LEU A 495 7.95 -1.49 27.62
CA LEU A 495 6.99 -0.49 28.11
C LEU A 495 5.95 -1.10 29.05
N ALA A 496 5.62 -2.38 28.87
CA ALA A 496 4.59 -3.06 29.66
C ALA A 496 4.83 -2.95 31.18
N LYS A 497 6.09 -2.82 31.60
CA LYS A 497 6.45 -2.62 33.03
C LYS A 497 5.93 -1.31 33.63
N TYR A 498 5.53 -0.36 32.78
CA TYR A 498 5.03 0.96 33.21
C TYR A 498 3.50 1.08 33.13
N LYS A 499 2.77 0.02 32.83
CA LYS A 499 1.32 0.04 32.59
C LYS A 499 0.50 0.61 33.76
N ASP A 500 1.01 0.50 34.98
CA ASP A 500 0.36 0.99 36.20
C ASP A 500 1.09 2.20 36.81
N ASN A 501 2.04 2.81 36.10
CA ASN A 501 2.79 3.96 36.59
C ASN A 501 2.04 5.27 36.35
N PRO A 502 1.50 5.98 37.36
CA PRO A 502 0.66 7.15 37.14
C PRO A 502 1.35 8.30 36.39
N ALA A 503 2.67 8.49 36.64
CA ALA A 503 3.41 9.58 35.97
C ALA A 503 3.60 9.29 34.50
N VAL A 504 3.85 8.05 34.11
CA VAL A 504 3.97 7.63 32.71
C VAL A 504 2.62 7.74 32.01
N LEU A 505 1.54 7.28 32.66
CA LEU A 505 0.19 7.37 32.09
C LEU A 505 -0.27 8.82 31.90
N ALA A 506 0.05 9.72 32.83
CA ALA A 506 -0.23 11.14 32.69
C ALA A 506 0.57 11.79 31.54
N GLU A 507 1.82 11.39 31.30
CA GLU A 507 2.63 11.90 30.18
C GLU A 507 2.09 11.39 28.84
N ILE A 508 1.61 10.14 28.75
CA ILE A 508 0.93 9.62 27.55
C ILE A 508 -0.30 10.47 27.22
N GLU A 509 -1.13 10.80 28.21
CA GLU A 509 -2.31 11.63 28.01
C GLU A 509 -1.95 13.03 27.50
N LYS A 510 -0.93 13.64 28.10
CA LYS A 510 -0.42 14.95 27.68
C LYS A 510 0.11 14.92 26.23
N ILE A 511 0.89 13.91 25.86
CA ILE A 511 1.40 13.71 24.50
C ILE A 511 0.24 13.56 23.50
N LYS A 512 -0.72 12.69 23.83
CA LYS A 512 -1.91 12.46 22.97
C LYS A 512 -2.70 13.75 22.78
N THR A 513 -2.98 14.47 23.85
CA THR A 513 -3.71 15.77 23.81
C THR A 513 -2.98 16.80 22.95
N ALA A 514 -1.64 16.88 23.07
CA ALA A 514 -0.84 17.78 22.23
C ALA A 514 -0.89 17.40 20.72
N ASN A 515 -0.81 16.11 20.40
CA ASN A 515 -0.93 15.63 19.03
C ASN A 515 -2.33 15.89 18.46
N LYS A 516 -3.38 15.72 19.25
CA LYS A 516 -4.77 16.06 18.88
C LYS A 516 -4.95 17.55 18.62
N ALA A 517 -4.36 18.41 19.47
CA ALA A 517 -4.40 19.86 19.29
C ALA A 517 -3.69 20.30 17.99
N ASP A 518 -2.55 19.70 17.64
CA ASP A 518 -1.85 20.00 16.41
C ASP A 518 -2.62 19.51 15.17
N PHE A 519 -3.23 18.34 15.25
CA PHE A 519 -4.11 17.84 14.18
C PHE A 519 -5.36 18.71 14.04
N ALA A 520 -6.01 19.12 15.14
CA ALA A 520 -7.17 20.02 15.12
C ALA A 520 -6.88 21.35 14.43
N LYS A 521 -5.70 21.94 14.65
CA LYS A 521 -5.26 23.17 13.93
C LYS A 521 -5.20 22.95 12.42
N ARG A 522 -4.68 21.78 11.98
CA ARG A 522 -4.60 21.45 10.55
C ARG A 522 -5.99 21.22 9.94
N VAL A 523 -6.88 20.53 10.67
CA VAL A 523 -8.27 20.33 10.25
C VAL A 523 -8.96 21.68 10.09
N LYS A 524 -8.85 22.57 11.09
CA LYS A 524 -9.42 23.91 11.02
C LYS A 524 -8.91 24.70 9.82
N ALA A 525 -7.60 24.65 9.56
CA ALA A 525 -6.98 25.35 8.43
C ALA A 525 -7.46 24.82 7.07
N LYS A 526 -7.74 23.50 6.98
CA LYS A 526 -8.15 22.85 5.71
C LYS A 526 -9.66 22.89 5.48
N THR A 527 -10.47 22.74 6.52
CA THR A 527 -11.92 22.54 6.45
C THR A 527 -12.76 23.64 7.09
N GLY A 528 -12.16 24.49 7.92
CA GLY A 528 -12.87 25.45 8.76
C GLY A 528 -13.52 24.84 10.01
N ILE A 529 -13.52 23.52 10.18
CA ILE A 529 -14.15 22.82 11.30
C ILE A 529 -13.24 22.86 12.54
N GLU A 530 -13.79 23.32 13.65
CA GLU A 530 -13.10 23.30 14.94
C GLU A 530 -13.34 21.95 15.65
N LEU A 531 -12.25 21.33 16.11
CA LEU A 531 -12.28 20.11 16.90
C LEU A 531 -11.87 20.37 18.34
N ASP A 532 -12.54 19.71 19.28
CA ASP A 532 -12.16 19.68 20.68
C ASP A 532 -11.13 18.56 20.94
N PRO A 533 -9.89 18.87 21.31
CA PRO A 533 -8.87 17.85 21.61
C PRO A 533 -9.23 16.96 22.80
N ASN A 534 -10.22 17.33 23.62
CA ASN A 534 -10.67 16.52 24.75
C ASN A 534 -11.75 15.51 24.36
N SER A 535 -12.35 15.61 23.15
CA SER A 535 -13.25 14.58 22.62
C SER A 535 -12.51 13.32 22.20
N ILE A 536 -13.15 12.17 22.14
CA ILE A 536 -12.58 10.96 21.55
C ILE A 536 -12.34 11.20 20.05
N PHE A 537 -11.10 11.01 19.57
CA PHE A 537 -10.80 11.01 18.14
C PHE A 537 -10.89 9.58 17.60
N ASP A 538 -12.03 9.28 17.01
CA ASP A 538 -12.38 7.99 16.40
C ASP A 538 -12.05 8.04 14.89
N VAL A 539 -11.10 7.22 14.46
CA VAL A 539 -10.47 7.37 13.14
C VAL A 539 -10.71 6.14 12.28
N GLN A 540 -11.35 6.36 11.12
CA GLN A 540 -11.52 5.38 10.07
C GLN A 540 -10.93 5.88 8.75
N VAL A 541 -9.64 5.58 8.53
CA VAL A 541 -8.87 6.05 7.38
C VAL A 541 -8.34 4.87 6.57
N LYS A 542 -9.00 4.63 5.45
CA LYS A 542 -8.72 3.52 4.53
C LYS A 542 -9.47 3.74 3.22
N ARG A 543 -9.11 3.02 2.14
CA ARG A 543 -9.91 3.03 0.89
C ARG A 543 -11.38 2.85 1.21
N LEU A 544 -12.24 3.59 0.51
CA LEU A 544 -13.67 3.37 0.66
C LEU A 544 -14.09 2.15 -0.16
N HIS A 545 -14.62 1.18 0.55
CA HIS A 545 -15.17 -0.04 -0.01
C HIS A 545 -16.23 -0.59 0.93
N GLU A 546 -17.30 -1.18 0.39
CA GLU A 546 -18.41 -1.69 1.19
C GLU A 546 -17.99 -2.74 2.23
N TYR A 547 -17.02 -3.63 1.91
CA TYR A 547 -16.54 -4.63 2.88
C TYR A 547 -15.84 -4.04 4.11
N LYS A 548 -15.26 -2.82 3.98
CA LYS A 548 -14.64 -2.08 5.09
C LYS A 548 -15.65 -1.39 6.01
N ARG A 549 -16.90 -1.38 5.59
CA ARG A 549 -18.10 -0.99 6.34
C ARG A 549 -18.10 0.41 6.94
N GLN A 550 -17.52 1.43 6.21
CA GLN A 550 -17.63 2.83 6.64
C GLN A 550 -19.08 3.26 6.84
N HIS A 551 -20.01 2.67 6.09
CA HIS A 551 -21.45 2.92 6.27
C HIS A 551 -21.99 2.33 7.58
N LEU A 552 -21.45 1.24 8.14
CA LEU A 552 -21.77 0.76 9.48
C LEU A 552 -21.44 1.80 10.56
N ASN A 553 -20.24 2.40 10.45
CA ASN A 553 -19.85 3.52 11.33
C ASN A 553 -20.78 4.72 11.15
N ALA A 554 -21.14 5.07 9.91
CA ALA A 554 -22.08 6.15 9.62
C ALA A 554 -23.47 5.91 10.22
N LEU A 555 -23.97 4.66 10.21
CA LEU A 555 -25.22 4.30 10.90
C LEU A 555 -25.11 4.47 12.42
N ASN A 556 -23.99 4.10 13.02
CA ASN A 556 -23.72 4.33 14.44
C ASN A 556 -23.72 5.81 14.79
N ILE A 557 -23.05 6.64 13.98
CA ILE A 557 -23.01 8.10 14.15
C ILE A 557 -24.42 8.68 14.10
N LEU A 558 -25.24 8.25 13.14
CA LEU A 558 -26.62 8.67 13.03
C LEU A 558 -27.47 8.21 14.24
N ALA A 559 -27.26 7.01 14.76
CA ALA A 559 -27.89 6.56 15.98
C ALA A 559 -27.53 7.42 17.20
N LYS A 560 -26.23 7.75 17.38
CA LYS A 560 -25.78 8.69 18.43
C LYS A 560 -26.42 10.08 18.25
N TYR A 561 -26.49 10.60 17.04
CA TYR A 561 -27.16 11.87 16.75
C TYR A 561 -28.64 11.84 17.14
N LEU A 562 -29.38 10.83 16.74
CA LEU A 562 -30.80 10.68 17.07
C LEU A 562 -31.04 10.56 18.58
N ALA A 563 -30.12 9.89 19.30
CA ALA A 563 -30.17 9.83 20.76
C ALA A 563 -29.96 11.20 21.40
N ILE A 564 -29.02 12.01 20.91
CA ILE A 564 -28.81 13.40 21.35
C ILE A 564 -30.05 14.24 21.07
N LYS A 565 -30.68 14.11 19.90
CA LYS A 565 -31.92 14.84 19.53
C LYS A 565 -33.11 14.45 20.43
N ALA A 566 -33.18 13.17 20.85
CA ALA A 566 -34.24 12.73 21.78
C ALA A 566 -34.02 13.26 23.20
N ASN A 567 -32.79 13.52 23.62
CA ASN A 567 -32.43 14.05 24.92
C ASN A 567 -31.27 15.07 24.83
N PRO A 568 -31.51 16.32 24.36
CA PRO A 568 -30.46 17.33 24.15
C PRO A 568 -29.74 17.78 25.43
N SER A 569 -30.29 17.49 26.60
CA SER A 569 -29.69 17.78 27.90
C SER A 569 -28.97 16.60 28.53
N GLY A 570 -29.03 15.42 27.90
CA GLY A 570 -28.35 14.22 28.36
C GLY A 570 -26.82 14.36 28.41
N ASP A 571 -26.21 13.57 29.27
CA ASP A 571 -24.76 13.48 29.37
C ASP A 571 -24.26 12.51 28.29
N PHE A 572 -23.51 13.02 27.33
CA PHE A 572 -22.93 12.27 26.22
C PHE A 572 -21.42 12.52 26.17
N THR A 573 -20.63 11.47 26.06
CA THR A 573 -19.19 11.56 25.88
C THR A 573 -18.87 12.31 24.58
N PRO A 574 -18.08 13.41 24.62
CA PRO A 574 -17.70 14.13 23.41
C PRO A 574 -16.93 13.23 22.44
N HIS A 575 -17.42 13.16 21.19
CA HIS A 575 -16.87 12.26 20.18
C HIS A 575 -16.69 12.94 18.83
N THR A 576 -15.52 12.77 18.25
CA THR A 576 -15.17 13.28 16.91
C THR A 576 -14.82 12.12 16.00
N TYR A 577 -15.69 11.84 15.04
CA TYR A 577 -15.45 10.83 14.00
C TYR A 577 -14.69 11.44 12.83
N ILE A 578 -13.57 10.82 12.48
CA ILE A 578 -12.65 11.30 11.44
C ILE A 578 -12.55 10.26 10.33
N PHE A 579 -13.02 10.61 9.15
CA PHE A 579 -12.92 9.81 7.95
C PHE A 579 -11.88 10.37 6.99
N GLY A 580 -11.20 9.47 6.26
CA GLY A 580 -10.34 9.80 5.14
C GLY A 580 -10.28 8.60 4.20
N ALA A 581 -10.83 8.76 3.00
CA ALA A 581 -10.98 7.67 2.06
C ALA A 581 -11.07 8.16 0.62
N LYS A 582 -10.51 7.41 -0.32
CA LYS A 582 -10.76 7.57 -1.76
C LYS A 582 -11.54 6.36 -2.25
N ALA A 583 -12.60 6.58 -3.02
CA ALA A 583 -13.33 5.54 -3.74
C ALA A 583 -12.75 5.34 -5.13
N ALA A 584 -12.75 4.12 -5.65
CA ALA A 584 -12.43 3.89 -7.06
C ALA A 584 -13.39 4.71 -7.96
N SER A 585 -12.88 5.29 -9.05
CA SER A 585 -13.62 6.25 -9.88
C SER A 585 -14.96 5.72 -10.41
N GLY A 586 -15.01 4.43 -10.77
CA GLY A 586 -16.21 3.75 -11.24
C GLY A 586 -17.11 3.15 -10.14
N TYR A 587 -16.72 3.24 -8.87
CA TYR A 587 -17.46 2.60 -7.78
C TYR A 587 -18.54 3.52 -7.20
N PHE A 588 -19.71 3.50 -7.84
CA PHE A 588 -20.83 4.40 -7.52
C PHE A 588 -21.27 4.31 -6.05
N MET A 589 -21.48 3.09 -5.50
CA MET A 589 -21.93 2.91 -4.12
C MET A 589 -20.90 3.48 -3.12
N ALA A 590 -19.61 3.28 -3.36
CA ALA A 590 -18.56 3.86 -2.54
C ALA A 590 -18.62 5.39 -2.54
N LYS A 591 -18.84 6.02 -3.70
CA LYS A 591 -19.03 7.48 -3.80
C LYS A 591 -20.31 7.95 -3.08
N LYS A 592 -21.38 7.16 -3.12
CA LYS A 592 -22.61 7.43 -2.36
C LYS A 592 -22.38 7.39 -0.84
N ILE A 593 -21.57 6.44 -0.36
CA ILE A 593 -21.19 6.38 1.05
C ILE A 593 -20.39 7.61 1.48
N ILE A 594 -19.46 8.09 0.62
CA ILE A 594 -18.76 9.36 0.87
C ILE A 594 -19.76 10.50 1.00
N SER A 595 -20.68 10.61 0.03
CA SER A 595 -21.70 11.69 0.05
C SER A 595 -22.61 11.60 1.27
N PHE A 596 -22.95 10.42 1.73
CA PHE A 596 -23.71 10.18 2.95
C PHE A 596 -22.95 10.66 4.20
N ILE A 597 -21.67 10.29 4.34
CA ILE A 597 -20.83 10.75 5.47
C ILE A 597 -20.69 12.28 5.46
N CYS A 598 -20.49 12.89 4.30
CA CYS A 598 -20.42 14.35 4.17
C CYS A 598 -21.73 15.03 4.57
N ALA A 599 -22.87 14.47 4.16
CA ALA A 599 -24.18 14.99 4.56
C ALA A 599 -24.43 14.83 6.07
N LEU A 600 -23.96 13.73 6.68
CA LEU A 600 -23.99 13.56 8.15
C LEU A 600 -23.13 14.61 8.84
N ALA A 601 -21.95 14.93 8.29
CA ALA A 601 -21.09 15.98 8.81
C ALA A 601 -21.82 17.34 8.78
N ASP A 602 -22.47 17.67 7.67
CA ASP A 602 -23.25 18.92 7.52
C ASP A 602 -24.42 18.97 8.51
N LEU A 603 -25.15 17.86 8.65
CA LEU A 603 -26.28 17.76 9.59
C LEU A 603 -25.84 17.98 11.04
N ILE A 604 -24.82 17.22 11.45
CA ILE A 604 -24.42 17.13 12.87
C ILE A 604 -23.63 18.37 13.31
N ASN A 605 -22.69 18.82 12.48
CA ASN A 605 -21.80 19.91 12.86
C ASN A 605 -22.50 21.27 12.97
N ASN A 606 -23.64 21.42 12.30
CA ASN A 606 -24.43 22.66 12.29
C ASN A 606 -25.67 22.62 13.21
N ASP A 607 -25.95 21.49 13.87
CA ASP A 607 -27.10 21.37 14.77
C ASP A 607 -26.80 21.93 16.17
N PRO A 608 -27.49 22.97 16.62
CA PRO A 608 -27.25 23.59 17.93
C PRO A 608 -27.56 22.67 19.12
N ASP A 609 -28.44 21.68 18.96
CA ASP A 609 -28.79 20.74 20.02
C ASP A 609 -27.62 19.80 20.33
N VAL A 610 -26.76 19.56 19.36
CA VAL A 610 -25.55 18.71 19.52
C VAL A 610 -24.52 19.38 20.44
N LYS A 611 -24.44 20.73 20.47
CA LYS A 611 -23.56 21.52 21.34
C LYS A 611 -22.08 21.12 21.23
N GLY A 612 -21.67 20.67 20.05
CA GLY A 612 -20.28 20.23 19.79
C GLY A 612 -19.87 18.86 20.39
N ARG A 613 -20.78 18.17 21.09
CA ARG A 613 -20.52 16.85 21.70
C ARG A 613 -20.34 15.72 20.68
N LEU A 614 -20.84 15.92 19.47
CA LEU A 614 -20.65 15.01 18.34
C LEU A 614 -20.14 15.83 17.16
N LYS A 615 -19.05 15.39 16.56
CA LYS A 615 -18.46 15.99 15.35
C LYS A 615 -18.17 14.90 14.33
N VAL A 616 -18.31 15.25 13.06
CA VAL A 616 -17.92 14.38 11.93
C VAL A 616 -17.06 15.19 10.99
N VAL A 617 -15.90 14.64 10.63
CA VAL A 617 -14.98 15.26 9.70
C VAL A 617 -14.61 14.28 8.62
N TYR A 618 -14.78 14.66 7.37
CA TYR A 618 -14.24 13.94 6.22
C TYR A 618 -13.01 14.67 5.69
N MET A 619 -11.85 14.02 5.80
CA MET A 619 -10.59 14.59 5.33
C MET A 619 -10.43 14.31 3.83
N GLU A 620 -10.68 15.32 3.03
CA GLU A 620 -10.51 15.30 1.58
C GLU A 620 -9.05 15.02 1.21
N ASP A 621 -8.87 14.18 0.18
CA ASP A 621 -7.56 13.84 -0.39
C ASP A 621 -6.58 13.22 0.61
N TYR A 622 -7.06 12.21 1.34
CA TYR A 622 -6.23 11.45 2.28
C TYR A 622 -5.00 10.85 1.58
N ASN A 623 -3.82 11.10 2.17
CA ASN A 623 -2.51 10.70 1.66
C ASN A 623 -1.54 10.37 2.81
N VAL A 624 -0.29 9.99 2.51
CA VAL A 624 0.71 9.60 3.52
C VAL A 624 1.04 10.76 4.46
N SER A 625 1.25 11.96 3.92
CA SER A 625 1.57 13.14 4.74
C SER A 625 0.48 13.47 5.75
N MET A 626 -0.80 13.35 5.34
CA MET A 626 -1.94 13.53 6.25
C MET A 626 -1.98 12.42 7.30
N ALA A 627 -1.72 11.18 6.92
CA ALA A 627 -1.71 10.04 7.83
C ALA A 627 -0.67 10.21 8.95
N GLU A 628 0.51 10.75 8.65
CA GLU A 628 1.58 10.98 9.63
C GLU A 628 1.18 11.94 10.76
N TYR A 629 0.22 12.86 10.52
CA TYR A 629 -0.36 13.72 11.57
C TYR A 629 -1.59 13.11 12.24
N MET A 630 -2.35 12.32 11.52
CA MET A 630 -3.62 11.74 11.99
C MET A 630 -3.38 10.54 12.93
N MET A 631 -2.43 9.65 12.58
CA MET A 631 -2.16 8.44 13.36
C MET A 631 -1.76 8.74 14.82
N PRO A 632 -0.85 9.70 15.12
CA PRO A 632 -0.53 10.09 16.49
C PRO A 632 -1.69 10.71 17.27
N ALA A 633 -2.66 11.32 16.57
CA ALA A 633 -3.81 12.00 17.18
C ALA A 633 -4.99 11.06 17.46
N ALA A 634 -5.02 9.86 16.90
CA ALA A 634 -6.14 8.92 17.06
C ALA A 634 -6.22 8.33 18.47
N ASP A 635 -7.43 8.28 19.03
CA ASP A 635 -7.73 7.55 20.27
C ASP A 635 -8.30 6.16 19.95
N VAL A 636 -9.18 6.06 18.96
CA VAL A 636 -9.82 4.84 18.49
C VAL A 636 -9.43 4.55 17.05
N SER A 637 -9.12 3.29 16.79
CA SER A 637 -8.79 2.73 15.47
C SER A 637 -9.94 1.87 14.98
N GLU A 638 -10.70 2.36 13.99
CA GLU A 638 -11.84 1.65 13.40
C GLU A 638 -11.40 0.61 12.38
N GLN A 639 -11.52 -0.67 12.75
CA GLN A 639 -11.09 -1.82 11.95
C GLN A 639 -12.24 -2.83 11.83
N ILE A 640 -13.34 -2.38 11.20
CA ILE A 640 -14.68 -2.98 11.29
C ILE A 640 -15.10 -3.72 10.02
N SER A 641 -14.19 -4.25 9.23
CA SER A 641 -14.50 -5.10 8.07
C SER A 641 -15.34 -6.32 8.48
N LEU A 642 -16.13 -6.88 7.56
CA LEU A 642 -16.78 -8.16 7.81
C LEU A 642 -15.72 -9.25 7.97
N ALA A 643 -15.81 -10.05 9.00
CA ALA A 643 -14.84 -11.12 9.25
C ALA A 643 -14.66 -12.05 8.04
N GLY A 644 -13.41 -12.31 7.67
CA GLY A 644 -13.04 -13.08 6.49
C GLY A 644 -13.02 -12.29 5.18
N THR A 645 -12.92 -10.95 5.22
CA THR A 645 -12.86 -10.10 4.03
C THR A 645 -11.59 -9.23 3.92
N GLU A 646 -10.99 -8.81 5.03
CA GLU A 646 -9.72 -8.08 5.03
C GLU A 646 -8.55 -9.06 5.18
N ALA A 647 -7.65 -9.12 4.23
CA ALA A 647 -6.50 -10.04 4.27
C ALA A 647 -5.56 -9.77 5.46
N SER A 648 -5.29 -8.51 5.76
CA SER A 648 -4.43 -8.11 6.88
C SER A 648 -4.84 -6.74 7.44
N GLY A 649 -4.76 -5.70 6.62
CA GLY A 649 -4.70 -4.33 7.09
C GLY A 649 -3.28 -3.95 7.55
N THR A 650 -2.94 -2.67 7.40
CA THR A 650 -1.71 -2.08 7.95
C THR A 650 -1.98 -0.76 8.68
N GLY A 651 -3.14 -0.15 8.44
CA GLY A 651 -3.61 1.01 9.20
C GLY A 651 -3.81 0.70 10.68
N ASN A 652 -4.34 -0.49 10.99
CA ASN A 652 -4.48 -1.01 12.35
C ASN A 652 -3.14 -1.04 13.10
N MET A 653 -2.06 -1.49 12.45
CA MET A 653 -0.72 -1.56 13.03
C MET A 653 -0.14 -0.17 13.34
N LYS A 654 -0.33 0.80 12.42
CA LYS A 654 0.13 2.20 12.61
C LYS A 654 -0.57 2.90 13.74
N LEU A 655 -1.90 2.73 13.82
CA LEU A 655 -2.74 3.30 14.88
C LEU A 655 -2.41 2.67 16.24
N MET A 656 -2.30 1.33 16.31
CA MET A 656 -1.87 0.59 17.50
C MET A 656 -0.51 1.08 18.02
N MET A 657 0.48 1.23 17.14
CA MET A 657 1.83 1.67 17.49
C MET A 657 1.85 3.10 18.08
N ASN A 658 0.88 3.93 17.72
CA ASN A 658 0.67 5.26 18.26
C ASN A 658 -0.30 5.29 19.45
N GLY A 659 -0.63 4.13 20.02
CA GLY A 659 -1.44 3.99 21.22
C GLY A 659 -2.94 4.19 21.00
N ALA A 660 -3.45 4.10 19.78
CA ALA A 660 -4.88 4.03 19.53
C ALA A 660 -5.43 2.65 19.89
N ILE A 661 -6.61 2.62 20.52
CA ILE A 661 -7.28 1.38 20.87
C ILE A 661 -8.07 0.89 19.67
N THR A 662 -7.84 -0.35 19.25
CA THR A 662 -8.57 -0.93 18.15
C THR A 662 -10.00 -1.27 18.58
N LEU A 663 -10.98 -0.74 17.85
CA LEU A 663 -12.37 -1.21 17.82
C LEU A 663 -12.54 -1.94 16.50
N GLY A 664 -12.73 -3.24 16.57
CA GLY A 664 -12.67 -4.04 15.34
C GLY A 664 -13.35 -5.41 15.44
N THR A 665 -13.38 -6.07 14.31
CA THR A 665 -13.77 -7.47 14.17
C THR A 665 -12.55 -8.38 14.20
N LEU A 666 -12.74 -9.68 14.45
CA LEU A 666 -11.71 -10.71 14.33
C LEU A 666 -11.48 -11.04 12.85
N ASP A 667 -10.85 -10.10 12.14
CA ASP A 667 -10.55 -10.17 10.72
C ASP A 667 -9.10 -9.70 10.44
N GLY A 668 -8.45 -10.29 9.44
CA GLY A 668 -7.09 -9.96 9.06
C GLY A 668 -6.10 -9.96 10.24
N ALA A 669 -5.25 -8.95 10.30
CA ALA A 669 -4.27 -8.80 11.38
C ALA A 669 -4.87 -8.36 12.72
N ASN A 670 -6.17 -8.00 12.78
CA ASN A 670 -6.82 -7.71 14.07
C ASN A 670 -6.79 -8.92 15.02
N VAL A 671 -6.83 -10.14 14.48
CA VAL A 671 -6.68 -11.38 15.27
C VAL A 671 -5.33 -11.37 16.00
N GLU A 672 -4.25 -11.10 15.28
CA GLU A 672 -2.91 -11.07 15.86
C GLU A 672 -2.67 -9.84 16.76
N ILE A 673 -3.38 -8.73 16.52
CA ILE A 673 -3.38 -7.58 17.44
C ILE A 673 -4.06 -7.98 18.75
N HIS A 674 -5.24 -8.62 18.67
CA HIS A 674 -5.96 -9.12 19.83
C HIS A 674 -5.10 -10.10 20.65
N ASP A 675 -4.46 -11.08 19.98
CA ASP A 675 -3.54 -12.02 20.66
C ASP A 675 -2.37 -11.32 21.34
N ALA A 676 -1.88 -10.21 20.77
CA ALA A 676 -0.74 -9.48 21.31
C ALA A 676 -1.11 -8.63 22.53
N VAL A 677 -2.27 -7.99 22.52
CA VAL A 677 -2.64 -7.02 23.59
C VAL A 677 -3.54 -7.62 24.66
N GLY A 678 -4.23 -8.73 24.37
CA GLY A 678 -5.23 -9.35 25.24
C GLY A 678 -6.59 -8.65 25.23
N ASP A 679 -7.64 -9.37 25.66
CA ASP A 679 -9.04 -8.90 25.66
C ASP A 679 -9.25 -7.55 26.36
N GLU A 680 -8.44 -7.27 27.37
CA GLU A 680 -8.57 -6.05 28.17
C GLU A 680 -8.05 -4.79 27.48
N ASN A 681 -7.30 -4.88 26.37
CA ASN A 681 -6.65 -3.74 25.73
C ASN A 681 -7.15 -3.48 24.29
N ILE A 682 -8.25 -4.13 23.91
CA ILE A 682 -8.89 -4.03 22.59
C ILE A 682 -10.40 -4.10 22.77
N VAL A 683 -11.17 -3.60 21.80
CA VAL A 683 -12.64 -3.77 21.78
C VAL A 683 -13.01 -4.54 20.53
N ILE A 684 -13.42 -5.79 20.72
CA ILE A 684 -13.85 -6.69 19.64
C ILE A 684 -15.38 -6.77 19.62
N PHE A 685 -15.94 -6.85 18.42
CA PHE A 685 -17.37 -7.05 18.16
C PHE A 685 -17.61 -7.85 16.89
N GLY A 686 -18.85 -8.24 16.68
CA GLY A 686 -19.35 -8.82 15.44
C GLY A 686 -19.05 -10.32 15.30
N MET A 687 -19.58 -10.88 14.22
CA MET A 687 -19.43 -12.30 13.91
C MET A 687 -17.99 -12.67 13.55
N THR A 688 -17.60 -13.86 13.93
CA THR A 688 -16.36 -14.52 13.44
C THR A 688 -16.54 -15.06 12.03
N THR A 689 -15.45 -15.39 11.34
CA THR A 689 -15.49 -15.96 9.97
C THR A 689 -16.37 -17.23 9.87
N PRO A 690 -16.32 -18.20 10.81
CA PRO A 690 -17.23 -19.34 10.81
C PRO A 690 -18.71 -18.94 10.93
N GLU A 691 -19.04 -17.99 11.82
CA GLU A 691 -20.41 -17.50 12.01
C GLU A 691 -20.96 -16.79 10.78
N VAL A 692 -20.12 -15.99 10.11
CA VAL A 692 -20.46 -15.36 8.81
C VAL A 692 -20.79 -16.43 7.78
N ASN A 693 -19.95 -17.46 7.65
CA ASN A 693 -20.17 -18.56 6.70
C ASN A 693 -21.43 -19.37 7.05
N GLU A 694 -21.67 -19.63 8.34
CA GLU A 694 -22.87 -20.31 8.80
C GLU A 694 -24.14 -19.50 8.47
N LEU A 695 -24.14 -18.19 8.75
CA LEU A 695 -25.26 -17.30 8.45
C LEU A 695 -25.54 -17.22 6.94
N LYS A 696 -24.49 -17.15 6.11
CA LYS A 696 -24.61 -17.23 4.65
C LYS A 696 -25.25 -18.54 4.21
N SER A 697 -24.80 -19.66 4.74
CA SER A 697 -25.29 -21.00 4.37
C SER A 697 -26.76 -21.23 4.77
N LYS A 698 -27.20 -20.64 5.86
CA LYS A 698 -28.60 -20.68 6.34
C LYS A 698 -29.53 -19.72 5.59
N GLY A 699 -29.00 -18.83 4.75
CA GLY A 699 -29.76 -17.81 4.04
C GLY A 699 -29.95 -16.55 4.88
N TYR A 700 -29.01 -15.60 4.75
CA TYR A 700 -29.07 -14.30 5.40
C TYR A 700 -30.23 -13.45 4.85
N VAL A 701 -31.10 -12.93 5.73
CA VAL A 701 -32.23 -12.06 5.38
C VAL A 701 -32.10 -10.74 6.16
N PRO A 702 -31.54 -9.67 5.55
CA PRO A 702 -31.30 -8.38 6.23
C PRO A 702 -32.57 -7.77 6.85
N MET A 703 -33.70 -7.90 6.16
CA MET A 703 -35.01 -7.39 6.61
C MET A 703 -35.41 -7.90 8.01
N ASN A 704 -34.96 -9.10 8.42
CA ASN A 704 -35.26 -9.62 9.75
C ASN A 704 -34.56 -8.76 10.83
N PHE A 705 -33.35 -8.32 10.60
CA PHE A 705 -32.61 -7.44 11.53
C PHE A 705 -33.25 -6.05 11.60
N TYR A 706 -33.64 -5.48 10.45
CA TYR A 706 -34.37 -4.22 10.38
C TYR A 706 -35.71 -4.29 11.19
N ASN A 707 -36.49 -5.35 11.01
CA ASN A 707 -37.78 -5.48 11.68
C ASN A 707 -37.66 -5.72 13.19
N ASN A 708 -36.61 -6.39 13.65
CA ASN A 708 -36.44 -6.79 15.05
C ASN A 708 -35.63 -5.81 15.90
N ASN A 709 -35.02 -4.77 15.31
CA ASN A 709 -34.23 -3.75 16.02
C ASN A 709 -34.86 -2.36 15.82
N ALA A 710 -35.45 -1.81 16.88
CA ALA A 710 -36.12 -0.51 16.83
C ALA A 710 -35.15 0.67 16.59
N GLU A 711 -33.94 0.63 17.17
CA GLU A 711 -32.93 1.67 16.95
C GLU A 711 -32.49 1.66 15.49
N LEU A 712 -32.13 0.48 14.95
CA LEU A 712 -31.75 0.30 13.56
C LEU A 712 -32.85 0.79 12.60
N ARG A 713 -34.10 0.43 12.87
CA ARG A 713 -35.26 0.87 12.07
C ARG A 713 -35.37 2.39 12.06
N ASN A 714 -35.27 3.05 13.23
CA ASN A 714 -35.31 4.51 13.32
C ASN A 714 -34.19 5.18 12.48
N VAL A 715 -32.99 4.60 12.50
CA VAL A 715 -31.83 5.07 11.71
C VAL A 715 -32.13 4.93 10.20
N ILE A 716 -32.58 3.79 9.76
CA ILE A 716 -32.88 3.51 8.34
C ILE A 716 -34.04 4.39 7.86
N ASP A 717 -35.11 4.53 8.68
CA ASP A 717 -36.24 5.38 8.35
C ASP A 717 -35.87 6.86 8.28
N PHE A 718 -34.91 7.30 9.07
CA PHE A 718 -34.36 8.66 8.97
C PHE A 718 -33.61 8.87 7.64
N ILE A 719 -32.79 7.88 7.22
CA ILE A 719 -32.10 7.90 5.93
C ILE A 719 -33.11 7.98 4.78
N ASN A 720 -34.20 7.18 4.84
CA ASN A 720 -35.25 7.15 3.81
C ASN A 720 -35.98 8.50 3.65
N ARG A 721 -36.13 9.30 4.72
CA ARG A 721 -36.71 10.64 4.63
C ARG A 721 -35.78 11.64 3.94
N GLY A 722 -34.47 11.36 3.91
CA GLY A 722 -33.45 12.30 3.45
C GLY A 722 -33.17 13.43 4.45
N PHE A 723 -32.02 14.07 4.30
CA PHE A 723 -31.59 15.19 5.13
C PHE A 723 -30.56 16.06 4.36
N CYS A 724 -30.40 17.31 4.77
CA CYS A 724 -29.55 18.30 4.10
C CYS A 724 -29.82 18.41 2.58
N GLY A 725 -31.07 18.29 2.18
CA GLY A 725 -31.50 18.35 0.77
C GLY A 725 -31.09 17.14 -0.08
N LYS A 726 -30.61 16.06 0.53
CA LYS A 726 -30.15 14.83 -0.16
C LYS A 726 -30.98 13.64 0.25
N GLN A 727 -31.03 12.66 -0.64
CA GLN A 727 -31.66 11.35 -0.42
C GLN A 727 -30.65 10.23 -0.69
N PHE A 728 -30.79 9.12 0.03
CA PHE A 728 -29.87 7.99 -0.02
C PHE A 728 -30.60 6.64 -0.16
N PRO A 729 -31.56 6.51 -1.11
CA PRO A 729 -32.31 5.27 -1.28
C PRO A 729 -31.44 4.09 -1.72
N GLU A 730 -30.34 4.36 -2.42
CA GLU A 730 -29.39 3.33 -2.84
C GLU A 730 -28.69 2.69 -1.63
N ILE A 731 -28.32 3.47 -0.62
CA ILE A 731 -27.72 2.97 0.61
C ILE A 731 -28.72 2.17 1.40
N SER A 732 -29.85 2.78 1.79
CA SER A 732 -30.88 2.11 2.60
C SER A 732 -31.46 0.88 1.89
N GLY A 733 -31.68 0.97 0.56
CA GLY A 733 -32.18 -0.14 -0.23
C GLY A 733 -31.18 -1.29 -0.28
N THR A 734 -29.88 -1.02 -0.52
CA THR A 734 -28.86 -2.06 -0.57
C THR A 734 -28.74 -2.78 0.78
N ILE A 735 -28.64 -2.08 1.89
CA ILE A 735 -28.42 -2.69 3.20
C ILE A 735 -29.68 -3.41 3.75
N VAL A 736 -30.90 -3.00 3.34
CA VAL A 736 -32.14 -3.65 3.80
C VAL A 736 -32.49 -4.87 2.96
N TYR A 737 -32.19 -4.87 1.66
CA TYR A 737 -32.63 -5.95 0.75
C TYR A 737 -31.50 -6.90 0.30
N HIS A 738 -30.24 -6.47 0.32
CA HIS A 738 -29.10 -7.26 -0.17
C HIS A 738 -28.05 -7.49 0.90
N ASP A 739 -27.55 -6.44 1.51
CA ASP A 739 -26.55 -6.38 2.57
C ASP A 739 -25.41 -7.43 2.43
N PRO A 740 -24.62 -7.36 1.36
CA PRO A 740 -23.62 -8.38 1.07
C PRO A 740 -22.52 -8.48 2.14
N TYR A 741 -22.38 -7.44 2.96
CA TYR A 741 -21.38 -7.37 4.03
C TYR A 741 -21.98 -7.36 5.44
N MET A 742 -23.22 -7.83 5.59
CA MET A 742 -23.89 -8.08 6.87
C MET A 742 -23.85 -6.92 7.87
N VAL A 743 -24.01 -5.70 7.35
CA VAL A 743 -24.02 -4.46 8.14
C VAL A 743 -25.11 -4.48 9.19
N LEU A 744 -26.31 -4.95 8.81
CA LEU A 744 -27.45 -4.99 9.72
C LEU A 744 -27.30 -6.08 10.80
N ALA A 745 -26.63 -7.20 10.46
CA ALA A 745 -26.43 -8.28 11.42
C ALA A 745 -25.49 -7.85 12.56
N ASP A 746 -24.43 -7.13 12.25
CA ASP A 746 -23.43 -6.68 13.24
C ASP A 746 -23.78 -5.33 13.89
N PHE A 747 -24.83 -4.61 13.44
CA PHE A 747 -25.13 -3.26 13.93
C PHE A 747 -25.35 -3.20 15.45
N ALA A 748 -26.12 -4.10 16.02
CA ALA A 748 -26.42 -4.05 17.45
C ALA A 748 -25.17 -4.28 18.30
N ASP A 749 -24.31 -5.22 17.90
CA ASP A 749 -23.07 -5.52 18.61
C ASP A 749 -22.06 -4.38 18.46
N TYR A 750 -21.97 -3.78 17.27
CA TYR A 750 -21.14 -2.58 17.07
C TYR A 750 -21.59 -1.39 17.92
N ARG A 751 -22.90 -1.20 18.09
CA ARG A 751 -23.44 -0.18 19.01
C ARG A 751 -23.04 -0.42 20.46
N GLN A 752 -23.04 -1.68 20.91
CA GLN A 752 -22.55 -2.04 22.26
C GLN A 752 -21.04 -1.78 22.39
N ALA A 753 -20.28 -2.14 21.37
CA ALA A 753 -18.82 -1.89 21.37
C ALA A 753 -18.51 -0.39 21.44
N GLN A 754 -19.25 0.46 20.74
CA GLN A 754 -19.12 1.92 20.82
C GLN A 754 -19.50 2.48 22.20
N ASN A 755 -20.51 1.92 22.86
CA ASN A 755 -20.84 2.29 24.24
C ASN A 755 -19.71 1.87 25.20
N ARG A 756 -19.10 0.69 25.00
CA ARG A 756 -17.93 0.26 25.78
C ARG A 756 -16.74 1.21 25.60
N ILE A 757 -16.52 1.77 24.42
CA ILE A 757 -15.51 2.83 24.20
C ILE A 757 -15.81 4.04 25.10
N ASP A 758 -17.06 4.51 25.13
CA ASP A 758 -17.48 5.66 25.95
C ASP A 758 -17.24 5.38 27.46
N GLU A 759 -17.55 4.17 27.94
CA GLU A 759 -17.31 3.71 29.33
C GLU A 759 -15.81 3.65 29.66
N LEU A 760 -15.01 3.07 28.78
CA LEU A 760 -13.56 2.98 28.97
C LEU A 760 -12.91 4.36 28.95
N TRP A 761 -13.39 5.28 28.12
CA TRP A 761 -12.89 6.66 28.07
C TRP A 761 -13.13 7.43 29.38
N ALA A 762 -14.18 7.14 30.11
CA ALA A 762 -14.49 7.79 31.38
C ALA A 762 -13.44 7.46 32.48
N ASP A 763 -12.79 6.30 32.41
CA ASP A 763 -11.63 5.94 33.27
C ASP A 763 -10.32 6.25 32.54
N ARG A 764 -9.81 7.47 32.71
CA ARG A 764 -8.60 7.96 32.04
C ARG A 764 -7.34 7.15 32.37
N THR A 765 -7.25 6.63 33.60
CA THR A 765 -6.12 5.79 34.01
C THR A 765 -6.14 4.47 33.25
N ARG A 766 -7.28 3.85 33.18
CA ARG A 766 -7.48 2.59 32.43
C ARG A 766 -7.23 2.81 30.93
N TRP A 767 -7.80 3.89 30.35
CA TRP A 767 -7.62 4.24 28.95
C TRP A 767 -6.14 4.42 28.56
N ASN A 768 -5.39 5.19 29.38
CA ASN A 768 -3.99 5.45 29.12
C ASN A 768 -3.11 4.19 29.29
N SER A 769 -3.47 3.31 30.24
CA SER A 769 -2.85 1.99 30.37
C SER A 769 -3.07 1.13 29.13
N MET A 770 -4.30 1.06 28.59
CA MET A 770 -4.61 0.38 27.34
C MET A 770 -3.81 0.96 26.16
N SER A 771 -3.71 2.28 26.08
CA SER A 771 -2.93 2.97 25.04
C SER A 771 -1.44 2.59 25.10
N LEU A 772 -0.86 2.58 26.30
CA LEU A 772 0.52 2.14 26.52
C LEU A 772 0.72 0.69 26.10
N MET A 773 -0.19 -0.21 26.50
CA MET A 773 -0.10 -1.63 26.15
C MET A 773 -0.19 -1.87 24.65
N ASN A 774 -1.04 -1.12 23.93
CA ASN A 774 -1.07 -1.18 22.47
C ASN A 774 0.28 -0.79 21.85
N THR A 775 0.91 0.29 22.31
CA THR A 775 2.26 0.67 21.85
C THR A 775 3.29 -0.40 22.22
N ALA A 776 3.27 -0.92 23.46
CA ALA A 776 4.21 -1.93 23.94
C ALA A 776 4.17 -3.22 23.09
N CYS A 777 2.99 -3.67 22.72
CA CYS A 777 2.80 -4.93 21.99
C CYS A 777 2.93 -4.78 20.47
N SER A 778 3.18 -3.55 19.95
CA SER A 778 3.18 -3.28 18.52
C SER A 778 4.46 -3.68 17.78
N GLY A 779 5.56 -3.98 18.50
CA GLY A 779 6.88 -4.27 17.89
C GLY A 779 6.86 -5.43 16.89
N ARG A 780 6.04 -6.45 17.15
CA ARG A 780 5.86 -7.58 16.23
C ARG A 780 5.33 -7.21 14.85
N PHE A 781 4.74 -6.02 14.69
CA PHE A 781 4.23 -5.51 13.43
C PHE A 781 5.21 -4.58 12.70
N ALA A 782 6.50 -4.61 13.06
CA ALA A 782 7.54 -3.91 12.33
C ALA A 782 7.82 -4.57 10.97
N ALA A 783 8.07 -3.73 9.94
CA ALA A 783 8.47 -4.21 8.62
C ALA A 783 9.80 -4.97 8.65
N ASP A 784 10.70 -4.60 9.55
CA ASP A 784 11.99 -5.27 9.76
C ASP A 784 11.80 -6.74 10.11
N ARG A 785 10.89 -7.07 11.05
CA ARG A 785 10.53 -8.46 11.36
C ARG A 785 10.05 -9.18 10.11
N ALA A 786 9.11 -8.58 9.34
CA ALA A 786 8.57 -9.22 8.14
C ALA A 786 9.65 -9.46 7.08
N VAL A 787 10.52 -8.50 6.82
CA VAL A 787 11.63 -8.63 5.87
C VAL A 787 12.61 -9.71 6.31
N ASN A 788 12.93 -9.80 7.59
CA ASN A 788 13.79 -10.87 8.13
C ASN A 788 13.16 -12.27 7.97
N GLU A 789 11.84 -12.40 8.16
CA GLU A 789 11.11 -13.64 7.88
C GLU A 789 11.14 -14.01 6.38
N TYR A 790 10.91 -13.05 5.49
CA TYR A 790 11.06 -13.24 4.05
C TYR A 790 12.49 -13.66 3.67
N ALA A 791 13.50 -12.98 4.20
CA ALA A 791 14.91 -13.24 3.92
C ALA A 791 15.31 -14.68 4.30
N LYS A 792 14.87 -15.12 5.50
CA LYS A 792 15.19 -16.45 6.02
C LYS A 792 14.39 -17.55 5.34
N ASN A 793 13.07 -17.40 5.21
CA ASN A 793 12.17 -18.50 4.90
C ASN A 793 11.81 -18.58 3.40
N ILE A 794 11.92 -17.48 2.65
CA ILE A 794 11.46 -17.40 1.25
C ILE A 794 12.60 -17.03 0.30
N TRP A 795 13.32 -15.92 0.55
CA TRP A 795 14.38 -15.49 -0.35
C TRP A 795 15.70 -16.21 -0.14
N HIS A 796 15.92 -16.80 1.04
CA HIS A 796 17.14 -17.47 1.43
C HIS A 796 18.38 -16.60 1.17
N THR A 797 18.37 -15.38 1.74
CA THR A 797 19.44 -14.40 1.64
C THR A 797 19.95 -14.00 3.02
N VAL A 798 21.14 -13.44 3.06
CA VAL A 798 21.80 -12.97 4.28
C VAL A 798 22.06 -11.46 4.17
N PRO A 799 22.05 -10.72 5.29
CA PRO A 799 22.40 -9.30 5.27
C PRO A 799 23.89 -9.09 5.03
N ALA A 800 24.26 -7.90 4.53
CA ALA A 800 25.65 -7.46 4.48
C ALA A 800 26.23 -7.37 5.90
N LYS A 801 27.46 -7.86 6.04
CA LYS A 801 28.24 -7.78 7.29
C LYS A 801 28.81 -6.38 7.51
#